data_80c90ba587d61f28fa053ceb54beaad7
#
_entry.id   80c90ba587d61f28fa053ceb54beaad7
#
_cell.length_a   1.000
_cell.length_b   1.000
_cell.length_c   1.000
_cell.angle_alpha   90.00
_cell.angle_beta   90.00
_cell.angle_gamma   90.00
#
_symmetry.space_group_name_H-M   'P 1'
#
loop_
_entity.id
_entity.type
_entity.pdbx_description
1 polymer ?
#
loop_
_entity_poly.entity_id
_entity_poly.type
_entity_poly.pdbx_seq_one_letter_code
_entity_poly.pdbx_strand_id
1 'polypeptide(L)'
;MKLYILKFIGIILVPGVLLSANNKILKSELPKHNIKRVEPDHKIVSSYRDECPVVYPNNSNSFLTQVDESANGYGMVSSVTRPLDVNSDNNWLLAYRQFAGPGTTHGQVGAAYLINGQDWQVQYNINYNGTPPWGGTYAQGRYPSVIATSDYPYAFWTEYTNQGLGYGGRPYYSYDEFGWGGTSWLYPIDVDPFFYGDKDLWTGSVAHGFDASSGQHHISAVYDDWTRTGSYLFTSEAFEGGFIPFGSETLVINPAHLGTDGYSSSAILSMNDNGHGLLGIDAIFAGVDMDAGTCGPPASDLTCNKVPMFKLTADYGQTWAGSHAAFDFYYTPDEVFEDILSTWPSTQVDDCTGDVYQIIDYWSWYEFDMRVDQDGNPHIVISIIAESPNYFHFIDGYTGFYHLTIDRDNIDNPGSVNTPTGWNWSYIPLPANNSFVWNRPDGYSYLYGAMAQISLSRSNPDVVYVVSNIAENGEMSSVFDNDGDGIADNPCLYYDSPNELYPNWSEDIWVAKSVDNGSTWATVDNLTQTPGNGDDCPPEEQYVHTAHWSDDNSVRYVYQQPDWMFNEIGDPLGADHKNRIFVGYSFVADGGGCDNAQGDINEDGSIDVLDVVAVVNEILGSGLADCALEAADYNTDGTIDVLDIVAMVSIILGNRE
;
A
#
# COMPACT_ATOMS: atom_id res chain seq x y z
N MET A 1 -22.05 60.13 -27.98
CA MET A 1 -20.86 59.39 -28.40
C MET A 1 -20.07 59.07 -27.14
N LYS A 2 -20.36 57.94 -26.52
CA LYS A 2 -19.67 57.45 -25.30
C LYS A 2 -18.68 56.37 -25.72
N LEU A 3 -17.43 56.62 -25.45
CA LEU A 3 -16.29 55.77 -25.71
C LEU A 3 -16.26 54.70 -24.60
N TYR A 4 -16.44 53.43 -24.93
CA TYR A 4 -16.19 52.30 -24.03
C TYR A 4 -14.73 51.89 -24.16
N ILE A 5 -13.99 52.04 -23.08
CA ILE A 5 -12.64 51.52 -22.92
C ILE A 5 -12.80 50.07 -22.39
N LEU A 6 -12.53 49.07 -23.22
CA LEU A 6 -12.32 47.68 -22.78
C LEU A 6 -10.97 47.61 -22.04
N LYS A 7 -11.03 47.33 -20.75
CA LYS A 7 -9.87 46.87 -20.02
C LYS A 7 -9.74 45.36 -20.26
N PHE A 8 -8.72 44.94 -20.98
CA PHE A 8 -8.21 43.60 -20.95
C PHE A 8 -7.54 43.37 -19.58
N ILE A 9 -8.17 42.61 -18.72
CA ILE A 9 -7.54 42.02 -17.54
C ILE A 9 -6.96 40.69 -18.03
N GLY A 10 -5.65 40.65 -18.15
CA GLY A 10 -4.94 39.40 -18.35
C GLY A 10 -5.11 38.56 -17.07
N ILE A 11 -5.81 37.46 -17.18
CA ILE A 11 -5.87 36.45 -16.15
C ILE A 11 -4.50 35.75 -16.21
N ILE A 12 -3.64 36.05 -15.27
CA ILE A 12 -2.48 35.22 -14.96
C ILE A 12 -3.10 34.01 -14.26
N LEU A 13 -3.12 32.87 -14.95
CA LEU A 13 -3.33 31.57 -14.32
C LEU A 13 -2.16 31.37 -13.34
N VAL A 14 -2.38 31.70 -12.09
CA VAL A 14 -1.60 31.17 -10.99
C VAL A 14 -2.04 29.71 -10.88
N PRO A 15 -1.13 28.72 -10.90
CA PRO A 15 -1.51 27.35 -10.59
C PRO A 15 -2.24 27.39 -9.24
N GLY A 16 -3.46 26.89 -9.21
CA GLY A 16 -4.30 26.92 -8.03
C GLY A 16 -3.57 26.18 -6.91
N VAL A 17 -3.23 26.91 -5.86
CA VAL A 17 -2.93 26.34 -4.57
C VAL A 17 -4.22 25.69 -4.12
N LEU A 18 -4.31 24.39 -4.19
CA LEU A 18 -5.39 23.59 -3.61
C LEU A 18 -5.37 23.88 -2.10
N LEU A 19 -6.32 24.67 -1.63
CA LEU A 19 -6.52 24.91 -0.22
C LEU A 19 -7.13 23.64 0.36
N SER A 20 -6.29 22.84 1.03
CA SER A 20 -6.77 21.66 1.76
C SER A 20 -7.61 22.13 2.95
N ALA A 21 -8.83 21.66 3.02
CA ALA A 21 -9.67 21.89 4.18
C ALA A 21 -9.09 21.15 5.38
N ASN A 22 -8.78 21.89 6.40
CA ASN A 22 -8.40 21.48 7.77
C ASN A 22 -7.32 20.39 7.93
N ASN A 23 -6.12 20.84 8.10
CA ASN A 23 -4.88 20.07 8.12
C ASN A 23 -4.49 19.55 9.51
N LYS A 24 -5.43 19.22 10.40
CA LYS A 24 -5.07 18.77 11.75
C LYS A 24 -6.07 17.78 12.35
N ILE A 25 -5.56 16.87 13.17
CA ILE A 25 -6.34 15.94 14.00
C ILE A 25 -5.96 16.15 15.46
N LEU A 26 -6.95 16.17 16.35
CA LEU A 26 -6.71 16.25 17.80
C LEU A 26 -6.09 14.92 18.28
N LYS A 27 -4.93 14.98 18.97
CA LYS A 27 -4.21 13.78 19.43
C LYS A 27 -5.05 12.82 20.26
N SER A 28 -5.99 13.34 21.06
CA SER A 28 -6.89 12.51 21.87
C SER A 28 -7.91 11.69 21.07
N GLU A 29 -8.07 11.98 19.78
CA GLU A 29 -9.02 11.30 18.88
C GLU A 29 -8.39 10.13 18.14
N LEU A 30 -7.04 10.02 18.15
CA LEU A 30 -6.38 8.90 17.53
C LEU A 30 -6.59 7.60 18.29
N PRO A 31 -6.89 6.50 17.59
CA PRO A 31 -6.93 5.20 18.24
C PRO A 31 -5.53 4.79 18.69
N LYS A 32 -5.40 4.41 19.98
CA LYS A 32 -4.12 4.03 20.60
C LYS A 32 -3.58 2.67 20.18
N HIS A 33 -4.33 1.92 19.38
CA HIS A 33 -3.95 0.56 18.99
C HIS A 33 -4.14 0.39 17.50
N ASN A 34 -3.27 -0.39 16.91
CA ASN A 34 -3.62 -1.12 15.70
C ASN A 34 -4.92 -1.87 16.01
N ILE A 35 -6.02 -1.46 15.40
CA ILE A 35 -7.34 -1.89 15.84
C ILE A 35 -7.42 -3.39 15.62
N LYS A 36 -7.58 -4.12 16.72
CA LYS A 36 -7.95 -5.53 16.65
C LYS A 36 -9.32 -5.60 16.02
N ARG A 37 -9.35 -5.81 14.71
CA ARG A 37 -10.57 -5.84 13.93
C ARG A 37 -11.22 -7.19 14.11
N VAL A 38 -12.09 -7.26 15.09
CA VAL A 38 -12.91 -8.43 15.33
C VAL A 38 -14.29 -8.14 14.84
N GLU A 39 -14.73 -8.96 13.93
CA GLU A 39 -16.13 -8.94 13.53
C GLU A 39 -17.00 -9.34 14.71
N PRO A 40 -18.06 -8.57 15.04
CA PRO A 40 -19.08 -9.03 15.94
C PRO A 40 -19.76 -10.29 15.37
N ASP A 41 -20.33 -11.12 16.24
CA ASP A 41 -21.17 -12.26 15.82
C ASP A 41 -22.32 -11.74 14.94
N HIS A 42 -22.25 -11.98 13.63
CA HIS A 42 -23.15 -11.39 12.66
C HIS A 42 -24.57 -11.93 12.78
N LYS A 43 -25.50 -11.03 12.99
CA LYS A 43 -26.87 -11.23 12.54
C LYS A 43 -26.99 -10.63 11.14
N ILE A 44 -26.96 -11.48 10.15
CA ILE A 44 -27.18 -11.10 8.76
C ILE A 44 -28.56 -10.48 8.63
N VAL A 45 -28.62 -9.20 8.37
CA VAL A 45 -29.83 -8.50 7.97
C VAL A 45 -29.64 -8.03 6.53
N SER A 46 -29.91 -8.91 5.58
CA SER A 46 -29.85 -8.56 4.18
C SER A 46 -30.97 -7.58 3.82
N SER A 47 -30.64 -6.35 3.50
CA SER A 47 -31.52 -5.51 2.70
C SER A 47 -30.93 -5.43 1.30
N TYR A 48 -31.58 -6.10 0.36
CA TYR A 48 -31.23 -5.98 -1.05
C TYR A 48 -31.44 -4.55 -1.50
N ARG A 49 -30.37 -3.92 -1.98
CA ARG A 49 -30.38 -2.73 -2.81
C ARG A 49 -29.89 -3.11 -4.19
N ASP A 50 -30.14 -2.28 -5.17
CA ASP A 50 -29.50 -2.44 -6.48
C ASP A 50 -27.99 -2.31 -6.31
N GLU A 51 -27.21 -3.16 -6.98
CA GLU A 51 -25.75 -3.13 -6.92
C GLU A 51 -25.21 -1.90 -7.62
N CYS A 52 -24.10 -1.35 -7.13
CA CYS A 52 -23.35 -0.32 -7.84
C CYS A 52 -22.81 -0.87 -9.17
N PRO A 53 -22.82 -0.09 -10.25
CA PRO A 53 -22.18 -0.50 -11.47
C PRO A 53 -20.67 -0.69 -11.24
N VAL A 54 -20.07 -1.66 -11.91
CA VAL A 54 -18.62 -1.83 -11.92
C VAL A 54 -18.02 -0.69 -12.73
N VAL A 55 -17.07 0.03 -12.15
CA VAL A 55 -16.31 1.05 -12.86
C VAL A 55 -14.92 0.47 -13.13
N TYR A 56 -14.55 0.41 -14.39
CA TYR A 56 -13.26 -0.12 -14.80
C TYR A 56 -12.24 1.01 -14.92
N PRO A 57 -10.97 0.73 -14.58
CA PRO A 57 -9.88 1.67 -14.81
C PRO A 57 -9.84 2.20 -16.25
N ASN A 58 -9.51 3.47 -16.40
CA ASN A 58 -9.48 4.14 -17.71
C ASN A 58 -8.05 4.45 -18.18
N ASN A 59 -7.01 4.18 -17.37
CA ASN A 59 -5.62 4.35 -17.77
C ASN A 59 -5.23 3.29 -18.81
N SER A 60 -4.79 3.72 -19.99
CA SER A 60 -4.41 2.84 -21.11
C SER A 60 -3.15 1.99 -20.83
N ASN A 61 -2.34 2.38 -19.85
CA ASN A 61 -1.13 1.66 -19.45
C ASN A 61 -1.41 0.58 -18.41
N SER A 62 -2.66 0.45 -17.95
CA SER A 62 -3.06 -0.48 -16.90
C SER A 62 -3.82 -1.68 -17.46
N PHE A 63 -3.36 -2.87 -17.12
CA PHE A 63 -3.90 -4.15 -17.57
C PHE A 63 -4.45 -4.91 -16.36
N LEU A 64 -5.64 -4.49 -15.93
CA LEU A 64 -6.32 -4.97 -14.75
C LEU A 64 -7.52 -5.83 -15.12
N THR A 65 -7.71 -6.89 -14.37
CA THR A 65 -8.84 -7.82 -14.53
C THR A 65 -9.60 -7.91 -13.22
N GLN A 66 -10.92 -7.76 -13.26
CA GLN A 66 -11.76 -8.17 -12.15
C GLN A 66 -11.81 -9.70 -12.11
N VAL A 67 -11.25 -10.30 -11.06
CA VAL A 67 -11.10 -11.76 -10.96
C VAL A 67 -12.20 -12.43 -10.15
N ASP A 68 -12.66 -11.78 -9.07
CA ASP A 68 -13.73 -12.30 -8.19
C ASP A 68 -14.30 -11.17 -7.34
N GLU A 69 -15.10 -11.55 -6.33
CA GLU A 69 -15.65 -10.66 -5.33
C GLU A 69 -15.21 -11.08 -3.92
N SER A 70 -14.84 -10.10 -3.08
CA SER A 70 -14.52 -10.36 -1.69
C SER A 70 -15.64 -9.93 -0.75
N ALA A 71 -15.66 -10.53 0.43
CA ALA A 71 -16.50 -10.12 1.53
C ALA A 71 -15.66 -9.26 2.48
N ASN A 72 -15.97 -8.00 2.54
CA ASN A 72 -15.31 -6.97 3.32
C ASN A 72 -13.79 -6.84 3.11
N GLY A 73 -13.24 -5.76 3.68
CA GLY A 73 -11.82 -5.49 3.61
C GLY A 73 -10.92 -6.38 4.48
N TYR A 74 -11.46 -7.17 5.43
CA TYR A 74 -10.64 -7.93 6.38
C TYR A 74 -9.70 -8.96 5.76
N GLY A 75 -9.90 -9.29 4.50
CA GLY A 75 -8.92 -10.03 3.75
C GLY A 75 -7.65 -9.25 3.45
N MET A 76 -7.77 -7.94 3.24
CA MET A 76 -6.70 -7.13 2.65
C MET A 76 -6.53 -5.75 3.30
N VAL A 77 -7.12 -5.52 4.48
CA VAL A 77 -7.09 -4.20 5.14
C VAL A 77 -5.83 -3.93 5.96
N SER A 78 -4.90 -4.85 6.03
CA SER A 78 -3.65 -4.68 6.77
C SER A 78 -2.47 -4.66 5.81
N SER A 79 -1.65 -3.63 5.90
CA SER A 79 -0.44 -3.45 5.08
C SER A 79 0.58 -4.59 5.25
N VAL A 80 0.54 -5.31 6.37
CA VAL A 80 1.49 -6.39 6.66
C VAL A 80 1.13 -7.73 6.01
N THR A 81 -0.12 -7.93 5.58
CA THR A 81 -0.49 -9.16 4.83
C THR A 81 0.10 -9.13 3.42
N ARG A 82 0.27 -10.31 2.85
CA ARG A 82 0.83 -10.49 1.50
C ARG A 82 -0.16 -11.26 0.62
N PRO A 83 -1.31 -10.64 0.27
CA PRO A 83 -2.35 -11.35 -0.47
C PRO A 83 -2.00 -11.62 -1.93
N LEU A 84 -1.00 -10.95 -2.48
CA LEU A 84 -0.52 -11.10 -3.86
C LEU A 84 0.95 -11.48 -3.89
N ASP A 85 1.30 -12.50 -4.67
CA ASP A 85 2.68 -12.85 -5.00
C ASP A 85 2.81 -13.32 -6.45
N VAL A 86 3.99 -13.07 -7.04
CA VAL A 86 4.31 -13.43 -8.42
C VAL A 86 5.72 -14.03 -8.47
N ASN A 87 5.83 -15.27 -8.93
CA ASN A 87 7.12 -15.94 -9.02
C ASN A 87 7.94 -15.57 -10.27
N SER A 88 9.16 -16.10 -10.35
CA SER A 88 10.08 -15.87 -11.48
C SER A 88 9.56 -16.40 -12.83
N ASP A 89 8.64 -17.37 -12.81
CA ASP A 89 8.01 -17.93 -14.03
C ASP A 89 6.79 -17.12 -14.46
N ASN A 90 6.54 -15.97 -13.81
CA ASN A 90 5.38 -15.13 -14.01
C ASN A 90 4.04 -15.85 -13.76
N ASN A 91 4.03 -16.76 -12.78
CA ASN A 91 2.80 -17.29 -12.23
C ASN A 91 2.36 -16.41 -11.06
N TRP A 92 1.11 -16.03 -11.06
CA TRP A 92 0.49 -15.12 -10.09
C TRP A 92 -0.41 -15.89 -9.15
N LEU A 93 -0.37 -15.53 -7.88
CA LEU A 93 -1.27 -16.05 -6.88
C LEU A 93 -1.84 -14.91 -6.03
N LEU A 94 -3.16 -14.93 -5.85
CA LEU A 94 -3.91 -14.00 -5.03
C LEU A 94 -4.82 -14.80 -4.09
N ALA A 95 -4.86 -14.44 -2.81
CA ALA A 95 -5.86 -14.95 -1.88
C ALA A 95 -6.62 -13.82 -1.20
N TYR A 96 -7.90 -14.06 -0.93
CA TYR A 96 -8.81 -13.07 -0.39
C TYR A 96 -9.92 -13.74 0.41
N ARG A 97 -10.58 -12.97 1.26
CA ARG A 97 -11.81 -13.42 1.89
C ARG A 97 -12.94 -13.35 0.87
N GLN A 98 -13.45 -14.50 0.48
CA GLN A 98 -14.37 -14.62 -0.65
C GLN A 98 -15.80 -14.22 -0.29
N PHE A 99 -16.47 -13.54 -1.19
CA PHE A 99 -17.90 -13.28 -1.09
C PHE A 99 -18.69 -14.55 -1.43
N ALA A 100 -19.39 -15.08 -0.44
CA ALA A 100 -20.13 -16.34 -0.58
C ALA A 100 -21.61 -16.15 -0.97
N GLY A 101 -22.00 -14.91 -1.31
CA GLY A 101 -23.37 -14.54 -1.63
C GLY A 101 -24.13 -13.94 -0.45
N PRO A 102 -25.23 -13.23 -0.73
CA PRO A 102 -26.00 -12.52 0.28
C PRO A 102 -26.60 -13.48 1.31
N GLY A 103 -26.59 -13.09 2.58
CA GLY A 103 -27.18 -13.85 3.67
C GLY A 103 -26.37 -15.07 4.10
N THR A 104 -25.13 -15.23 3.64
CA THR A 104 -24.21 -16.28 4.09
C THR A 104 -23.11 -15.70 4.97
N THR A 105 -22.52 -16.53 5.83
CA THR A 105 -21.35 -16.10 6.60
C THR A 105 -20.15 -15.95 5.68
N HIS A 106 -19.53 -14.79 5.72
CA HIS A 106 -18.39 -14.46 4.88
C HIS A 106 -17.08 -14.83 5.57
N GLY A 107 -16.70 -16.07 5.56
CA GLY A 107 -15.44 -16.56 6.11
C GLY A 107 -14.71 -17.53 5.19
N GLN A 108 -15.23 -17.68 3.97
CA GLN A 108 -14.57 -18.47 2.94
C GLN A 108 -13.30 -17.74 2.47
N VAL A 109 -12.25 -18.50 2.20
CA VAL A 109 -11.04 -17.99 1.53
C VAL A 109 -11.08 -18.48 0.10
N GLY A 110 -10.96 -17.55 -0.83
CA GLY A 110 -10.77 -17.80 -2.26
C GLY A 110 -9.31 -17.65 -2.63
N ALA A 111 -8.90 -18.32 -3.70
CA ALA A 111 -7.62 -18.11 -4.35
C ALA A 111 -7.83 -17.91 -5.85
N ALA A 112 -7.24 -16.85 -6.39
CA ALA A 112 -7.16 -16.64 -7.82
C ALA A 112 -5.71 -16.81 -8.27
N TYR A 113 -5.49 -17.49 -9.38
CA TYR A 113 -4.16 -17.68 -9.91
C TYR A 113 -4.15 -17.59 -11.44
N LEU A 114 -3.02 -17.15 -11.96
CA LEU A 114 -2.75 -17.06 -13.38
C LEU A 114 -1.41 -17.76 -13.65
N ILE A 115 -1.42 -18.71 -14.54
CA ILE A 115 -0.21 -19.33 -15.06
C ILE A 115 0.22 -18.54 -16.30
N ASN A 116 1.50 -18.25 -16.42
CA ASN A 116 2.05 -17.40 -17.47
C ASN A 116 1.36 -17.59 -18.83
N GLY A 117 0.75 -16.54 -19.36
CA GLY A 117 0.06 -16.51 -20.65
C GLY A 117 -1.31 -17.18 -20.71
N GLN A 118 -1.89 -17.56 -19.56
CA GLN A 118 -3.24 -18.13 -19.46
C GLN A 118 -4.22 -17.12 -18.84
N ASP A 119 -5.52 -17.49 -18.82
CA ASP A 119 -6.55 -16.74 -18.14
C ASP A 119 -6.53 -16.99 -16.62
N TRP A 120 -7.03 -16.03 -15.86
CA TRP A 120 -7.22 -16.17 -14.41
C TRP A 120 -8.17 -17.32 -14.11
N GLN A 121 -7.79 -18.12 -13.12
CA GLN A 121 -8.59 -19.21 -12.57
C GLN A 121 -8.88 -18.93 -11.11
N VAL A 122 -10.11 -19.23 -10.68
CA VAL A 122 -10.56 -19.01 -9.30
C VAL A 122 -10.87 -20.33 -8.62
N GLN A 123 -10.31 -20.54 -7.45
CA GLN A 123 -10.64 -21.63 -6.54
C GLN A 123 -11.45 -21.09 -5.37
N TYR A 124 -12.62 -21.68 -5.19
CA TYR A 124 -13.58 -21.24 -4.20
C TYR A 124 -13.41 -22.02 -2.90
N ASN A 125 -13.50 -21.30 -1.78
CA ASN A 125 -13.63 -21.92 -0.45
C ASN A 125 -12.49 -22.89 -0.13
N ILE A 126 -11.23 -22.49 -0.34
CA ILE A 126 -10.05 -23.33 -0.12
C ILE A 126 -9.84 -23.68 1.36
N ASN A 127 -10.49 -22.99 2.28
CA ASN A 127 -10.48 -23.30 3.71
C ASN A 127 -11.62 -24.25 4.14
N TYR A 128 -12.38 -24.81 3.19
CA TYR A 128 -13.39 -25.82 3.48
C TYR A 128 -12.74 -27.18 3.77
N ASN A 129 -13.14 -27.87 4.85
CA ASN A 129 -12.62 -29.17 5.21
C ASN A 129 -13.67 -30.26 5.37
N GLY A 130 -14.87 -30.09 4.80
CA GLY A 130 -15.95 -31.09 4.83
C GLY A 130 -16.72 -31.17 6.15
N THR A 131 -16.10 -30.84 7.26
CA THR A 131 -16.71 -30.64 8.58
C THR A 131 -16.08 -29.41 9.19
N PRO A 132 -16.85 -28.45 9.70
CA PRO A 132 -16.24 -27.30 10.37
C PRO A 132 -15.34 -27.80 11.48
N PRO A 133 -14.04 -27.53 11.43
CA PRO A 133 -13.07 -28.11 12.38
C PRO A 133 -13.27 -27.60 13.80
N TRP A 134 -14.06 -26.57 13.97
CA TRP A 134 -14.14 -25.74 15.16
C TRP A 134 -15.47 -25.82 15.88
N GLY A 135 -16.32 -26.75 15.51
CA GLY A 135 -17.68 -26.84 16.07
C GLY A 135 -18.63 -25.74 15.62
N GLY A 136 -18.19 -24.82 14.77
CA GLY A 136 -19.01 -23.84 14.06
C GLY A 136 -19.58 -24.43 12.77
N THR A 137 -20.59 -23.77 12.22
CA THR A 137 -21.27 -24.21 10.97
C THR A 137 -20.59 -23.68 9.72
N TYR A 138 -19.59 -22.76 9.83
CA TYR A 138 -19.05 -22.02 8.70
C TYR A 138 -17.54 -21.76 8.86
N ALA A 139 -16.85 -21.70 7.73
CA ALA A 139 -15.48 -21.22 7.65
C ALA A 139 -15.38 -19.75 8.05
N GLN A 140 -14.31 -19.37 8.73
CA GLN A 140 -14.13 -18.04 9.33
C GLN A 140 -12.71 -17.49 9.06
N GLY A 141 -12.22 -17.66 7.82
CA GLY A 141 -10.91 -17.22 7.39
C GLY A 141 -10.77 -15.70 7.33
N ARG A 142 -9.58 -15.21 7.70
CA ARG A 142 -9.18 -13.80 7.78
C ARG A 142 -7.74 -13.63 7.39
N TYR A 143 -7.38 -12.42 6.97
CA TYR A 143 -6.00 -11.97 6.75
C TYR A 143 -5.18 -12.92 5.88
N PRO A 144 -5.60 -13.21 4.63
CA PRO A 144 -4.88 -14.11 3.76
C PRO A 144 -3.56 -13.50 3.30
N SER A 145 -2.57 -14.38 3.17
CA SER A 145 -1.28 -14.11 2.54
C SER A 145 -0.95 -15.27 1.60
N VAL A 146 -0.10 -15.06 0.63
CA VAL A 146 0.26 -16.09 -0.34
C VAL A 146 1.76 -16.17 -0.58
N ILE A 147 2.19 -17.31 -1.08
CA ILE A 147 3.53 -17.54 -1.61
C ILE A 147 3.41 -18.29 -2.93
N ALA A 148 3.94 -17.72 -3.98
CA ALA A 148 4.01 -18.32 -5.31
C ALA A 148 5.41 -18.91 -5.52
N THR A 149 5.64 -20.17 -5.11
CA THR A 149 6.90 -20.83 -5.45
C THR A 149 6.91 -21.27 -6.91
N SER A 150 8.06 -21.70 -7.45
CA SER A 150 8.13 -22.26 -8.80
C SER A 150 7.23 -23.48 -8.98
N ASP A 151 7.07 -24.28 -7.92
CA ASP A 151 6.44 -25.59 -7.99
C ASP A 151 5.00 -25.60 -7.49
N TYR A 152 4.69 -24.82 -6.45
CA TYR A 152 3.39 -24.84 -5.77
C TYR A 152 2.88 -23.46 -5.41
N PRO A 153 1.55 -23.22 -5.56
CA PRO A 153 0.86 -22.08 -4.99
C PRO A 153 0.48 -22.37 -3.52
N TYR A 154 0.85 -21.49 -2.59
CA TYR A 154 0.49 -21.60 -1.16
C TYR A 154 -0.34 -20.42 -0.73
N ALA A 155 -1.50 -20.69 -0.11
CA ALA A 155 -2.32 -19.67 0.55
C ALA A 155 -2.31 -19.90 2.07
N PHE A 156 -2.15 -18.81 2.81
CA PHE A 156 -2.13 -18.75 4.28
C PHE A 156 -3.28 -17.88 4.75
N TRP A 157 -3.86 -18.18 5.90
CA TRP A 157 -4.89 -17.37 6.54
C TRP A 157 -5.02 -17.72 8.02
N THR A 158 -5.76 -16.93 8.77
CA THR A 158 -6.13 -17.23 10.15
C THR A 158 -7.62 -17.52 10.24
N GLU A 159 -7.99 -18.59 10.90
CA GLU A 159 -9.38 -18.93 11.20
C GLU A 159 -9.79 -18.40 12.58
N TYR A 160 -11.00 -17.84 12.65
CA TYR A 160 -11.69 -17.62 13.91
C TYR A 160 -12.24 -18.97 14.40
N THR A 161 -11.79 -19.43 15.56
CA THR A 161 -12.19 -20.71 16.12
C THR A 161 -12.74 -20.56 17.54
N ASN A 162 -13.45 -21.58 18.03
CA ASN A 162 -13.85 -21.62 19.44
C ASN A 162 -12.76 -22.28 20.33
N GLN A 163 -11.57 -22.44 19.80
CA GLN A 163 -10.43 -23.05 20.48
C GLN A 163 -9.42 -21.97 20.86
N GLY A 164 -8.89 -22.04 22.04
CA GLY A 164 -7.94 -21.07 22.51
C GLY A 164 -8.55 -20.01 23.41
N LEU A 165 -7.80 -18.93 23.62
CA LEU A 165 -8.22 -17.73 24.36
C LEU A 165 -8.66 -16.63 23.37
N GLY A 166 -9.34 -15.61 23.88
CA GLY A 166 -9.78 -14.49 23.08
C GLY A 166 -10.75 -14.92 21.98
N TYR A 167 -10.39 -14.65 20.73
CA TYR A 167 -11.18 -15.01 19.54
C TYR A 167 -10.81 -16.36 18.96
N GLY A 168 -9.80 -17.03 19.51
CA GLY A 168 -9.35 -18.34 19.07
C GLY A 168 -8.73 -18.33 17.68
N GLY A 169 -8.00 -17.26 17.34
CA GLY A 169 -7.28 -17.16 16.09
C GLY A 169 -6.27 -18.26 15.89
N ARG A 170 -6.37 -18.97 14.77
CA ARG A 170 -5.52 -20.13 14.46
C ARG A 170 -5.05 -20.10 13.01
N PRO A 171 -3.74 -20.07 12.76
CA PRO A 171 -3.18 -19.97 11.43
C PRO A 171 -3.18 -21.32 10.68
N TYR A 172 -3.55 -21.25 9.41
CA TYR A 172 -3.60 -22.36 8.49
C TYR A 172 -2.97 -22.00 7.16
N TYR A 173 -2.62 -23.03 6.39
CA TYR A 173 -2.27 -22.93 4.99
C TYR A 173 -2.90 -24.06 4.18
N SER A 174 -2.97 -23.85 2.87
CA SER A 174 -3.30 -24.86 1.88
C SER A 174 -2.47 -24.64 0.62
N TYR A 175 -2.36 -25.67 -0.20
CA TYR A 175 -1.73 -25.61 -1.50
C TYR A 175 -2.38 -26.61 -2.44
N ASP A 176 -2.19 -26.44 -3.75
CA ASP A 176 -2.64 -27.43 -4.72
C ASP A 176 -1.66 -28.60 -4.77
N GLU A 177 -2.13 -29.82 -4.50
CA GLU A 177 -1.27 -31.02 -4.41
C GLU A 177 -0.58 -31.41 -5.73
N PHE A 178 -1.10 -30.90 -6.85
CA PHE A 178 -0.52 -31.13 -8.17
C PHE A 178 0.31 -29.95 -8.69
N GLY A 179 0.57 -28.94 -7.84
CA GLY A 179 1.28 -27.73 -8.20
C GLY A 179 0.47 -26.79 -9.08
N TRP A 180 1.15 -25.96 -9.87
CA TRP A 180 0.49 -25.02 -10.77
C TRP A 180 -0.35 -25.72 -11.83
N GLY A 181 -1.56 -25.26 -12.06
CA GLY A 181 -2.49 -25.86 -13.03
C GLY A 181 -3.27 -27.06 -12.51
N GLY A 182 -3.09 -27.43 -11.25
CA GLY A 182 -3.96 -28.37 -10.57
C GLY A 182 -5.29 -27.71 -10.16
N THR A 183 -6.22 -28.53 -9.67
CA THR A 183 -7.51 -28.06 -9.13
C THR A 183 -7.83 -28.77 -7.82
N SER A 184 -6.80 -29.24 -7.13
CA SER A 184 -6.93 -30.07 -5.94
C SER A 184 -6.24 -29.44 -4.75
N TRP A 185 -6.83 -28.37 -4.25
CA TRP A 185 -6.38 -27.75 -3.01
C TRP A 185 -6.63 -28.67 -1.83
N LEU A 186 -5.60 -28.84 -1.01
CA LEU A 186 -5.68 -29.69 0.16
C LEU A 186 -6.56 -29.08 1.24
N TYR A 187 -7.06 -29.89 2.14
CA TYR A 187 -7.68 -29.42 3.37
C TYR A 187 -6.72 -28.55 4.17
N PRO A 188 -7.25 -27.56 4.93
CA PRO A 188 -6.43 -26.69 5.77
C PRO A 188 -5.45 -27.46 6.64
N ILE A 189 -4.18 -27.06 6.57
CA ILE A 189 -3.08 -27.62 7.34
C ILE A 189 -2.65 -26.60 8.38
N ASP A 190 -2.43 -27.04 9.61
CA ASP A 190 -1.98 -26.14 10.68
C ASP A 190 -0.58 -25.58 10.38
N VAL A 191 -0.41 -24.26 10.47
CA VAL A 191 0.91 -23.61 10.55
C VAL A 191 1.55 -23.92 11.91
N ASP A 192 0.73 -23.94 12.97
CA ASP A 192 1.16 -24.30 14.31
C ASP A 192 0.73 -25.74 14.69
N PRO A 193 1.60 -26.74 14.44
CA PRO A 193 1.26 -28.12 14.75
C PRO A 193 1.14 -28.41 16.26
N PHE A 194 1.54 -27.45 17.10
CA PHE A 194 1.49 -27.53 18.55
C PHE A 194 0.52 -26.52 19.18
N PHE A 195 -0.56 -26.21 18.45
CA PHE A 195 -1.56 -25.26 18.95
C PHE A 195 -2.19 -25.73 20.26
N TYR A 196 -2.06 -24.91 21.28
CA TYR A 196 -2.69 -25.11 22.60
C TYR A 196 -3.72 -24.01 22.86
N GLY A 197 -4.65 -24.25 23.79
CA GLY A 197 -5.79 -23.40 24.07
C GLY A 197 -5.49 -22.03 24.73
N ASP A 198 -4.24 -21.57 24.76
CA ASP A 198 -3.82 -20.27 25.28
C ASP A 198 -3.40 -19.26 24.19
N LYS A 199 -3.51 -19.63 22.94
CA LYS A 199 -3.10 -18.82 21.78
C LYS A 199 -4.29 -18.14 21.11
N ASP A 200 -4.04 -16.96 20.53
CA ASP A 200 -5.00 -16.18 19.76
C ASP A 200 -4.24 -15.45 18.64
N LEU A 201 -3.83 -16.22 17.61
CA LEU A 201 -2.88 -15.79 16.58
C LEU A 201 -3.61 -15.16 15.38
N TRP A 202 -3.29 -13.91 15.08
CA TRP A 202 -3.93 -13.12 14.03
C TRP A 202 -2.94 -12.35 13.18
N THR A 203 -3.42 -11.80 12.08
CA THR A 203 -2.69 -10.91 11.17
C THR A 203 -1.35 -11.50 10.77
N GLY A 204 -1.37 -12.40 9.78
CA GLY A 204 -0.17 -13.10 9.34
C GLY A 204 0.55 -12.39 8.20
N SER A 205 1.86 -12.34 8.30
CA SER A 205 2.76 -12.02 7.19
C SER A 205 3.65 -13.22 6.88
N VAL A 206 3.92 -13.46 5.61
CA VAL A 206 4.69 -14.62 5.16
C VAL A 206 5.81 -14.19 4.23
N ALA A 207 6.90 -14.93 4.24
CA ALA A 207 8.03 -14.73 3.34
C ALA A 207 8.64 -16.08 2.93
N HIS A 208 9.20 -16.11 1.73
CA HIS A 208 9.77 -17.28 1.10
C HIS A 208 11.18 -17.01 0.60
N GLY A 209 12.08 -17.93 0.82
CA GLY A 209 13.40 -17.99 0.21
C GLY A 209 13.62 -19.34 -0.46
N PHE A 210 14.38 -19.35 -1.55
CA PHE A 210 14.73 -20.54 -2.30
C PHE A 210 16.25 -20.71 -2.39
N ASP A 211 16.77 -21.73 -1.71
CA ASP A 211 18.18 -22.07 -1.81
C ASP A 211 18.46 -22.82 -3.12
N ALA A 212 18.90 -22.10 -4.13
CA ALA A 212 19.23 -22.64 -5.44
C ALA A 212 20.38 -23.68 -5.40
N SER A 213 21.22 -23.68 -4.36
CA SER A 213 22.32 -24.63 -4.21
C SER A 213 21.84 -26.01 -3.78
N SER A 214 20.81 -26.08 -2.97
CA SER A 214 20.19 -27.34 -2.49
C SER A 214 18.89 -27.68 -3.24
N GLY A 215 18.28 -26.72 -3.94
CA GLY A 215 16.96 -26.86 -4.56
C GLY A 215 15.82 -26.89 -3.54
N GLN A 216 16.01 -26.28 -2.37
CA GLN A 216 15.06 -26.34 -1.28
C GLN A 216 14.42 -24.99 -0.98
N HIS A 217 13.17 -25.06 -0.54
CA HIS A 217 12.39 -23.92 -0.10
C HIS A 217 12.48 -23.74 1.41
N HIS A 218 12.38 -22.49 1.84
CA HIS A 218 12.24 -22.07 3.23
C HIS A 218 11.11 -21.07 3.34
N ILE A 219 10.20 -21.26 4.28
CA ILE A 219 9.07 -20.36 4.52
C ILE A 219 9.08 -19.92 5.97
N SER A 220 8.91 -18.63 6.16
CA SER A 220 8.66 -18.00 7.45
C SER A 220 7.27 -17.38 7.47
N ALA A 221 6.56 -17.54 8.60
CA ALA A 221 5.25 -16.96 8.83
C ALA A 221 5.19 -16.35 10.23
N VAL A 222 4.84 -15.08 10.35
CA VAL A 222 4.72 -14.37 11.63
C VAL A 222 3.27 -14.02 11.89
N TYR A 223 2.84 -14.16 13.15
CA TYR A 223 1.49 -13.84 13.62
C TYR A 223 1.55 -13.10 14.94
N ASP A 224 0.66 -12.13 15.13
CA ASP A 224 0.47 -11.45 16.40
C ASP A 224 -0.46 -12.25 17.32
N ASP A 225 -0.08 -12.41 18.57
CA ASP A 225 -0.96 -13.02 19.57
C ASP A 225 -1.75 -11.93 20.32
N TRP A 226 -3.05 -11.89 20.07
CA TRP A 226 -3.91 -10.84 20.66
C TRP A 226 -4.23 -11.04 22.12
N THR A 227 -3.89 -12.18 22.69
CA THR A 227 -4.10 -12.49 24.11
C THR A 227 -2.80 -12.47 24.91
N ARG A 228 -1.77 -13.20 24.47
CA ARG A 228 -0.45 -13.22 25.13
C ARG A 228 0.38 -11.98 24.81
N THR A 229 0.01 -11.25 23.74
CA THR A 229 0.75 -10.14 23.14
C THR A 229 2.09 -10.56 22.52
N GLY A 230 2.69 -9.70 21.70
CA GLY A 230 3.91 -10.02 20.96
C GLY A 230 3.66 -10.81 19.67
N SER A 231 4.73 -10.97 18.86
CA SER A 231 4.64 -11.65 17.57
C SER A 231 5.43 -12.94 17.60
N TYR A 232 4.83 -13.97 17.04
CA TYR A 232 5.35 -15.35 17.05
C TYR A 232 5.63 -15.79 15.62
N LEU A 233 6.85 -16.25 15.40
CA LEU A 233 7.36 -16.73 14.12
C LEU A 233 7.32 -18.25 14.07
N PHE A 234 6.90 -18.76 12.93
CA PHE A 234 7.00 -20.15 12.52
C PHE A 234 7.94 -20.23 11.32
N THR A 235 8.98 -21.01 11.43
CA THR A 235 9.94 -21.24 10.35
C THR A 235 9.89 -22.69 9.93
N SER A 236 9.89 -22.95 8.62
CA SER A 236 9.95 -24.32 8.11
C SER A 236 11.38 -24.88 8.20
N GLU A 237 11.50 -26.20 8.32
CA GLU A 237 12.69 -26.86 7.84
C GLU A 237 12.81 -26.70 6.32
N ALA A 238 13.97 -26.94 5.77
CA ALA A 238 14.18 -26.97 4.32
C ALA A 238 13.35 -28.09 3.67
N PHE A 239 12.67 -27.81 2.54
CA PHE A 239 11.81 -28.78 1.86
C PHE A 239 11.80 -28.60 0.34
N GLU A 240 11.42 -29.65 -0.39
CA GLU A 240 11.43 -29.65 -1.87
C GLU A 240 10.11 -29.16 -2.48
N GLY A 241 9.11 -28.79 -1.67
CA GLY A 241 7.78 -28.37 -2.10
C GLY A 241 6.65 -29.26 -1.56
N GLY A 242 5.40 -28.86 -1.76
CA GLY A 242 4.24 -29.53 -1.20
C GLY A 242 4.04 -29.22 0.29
N PHE A 243 4.03 -30.22 1.15
CA PHE A 243 3.84 -30.05 2.59
C PHE A 243 4.99 -29.24 3.22
N ILE A 244 4.63 -28.20 3.99
CA ILE A 244 5.58 -27.32 4.68
C ILE A 244 5.83 -27.87 6.09
N PRO A 245 7.05 -28.29 6.44
CA PRO A 245 7.38 -28.81 7.77
C PRO A 245 7.67 -27.66 8.75
N PHE A 246 6.65 -26.97 9.22
CA PHE A 246 6.80 -25.92 10.22
C PHE A 246 7.27 -26.46 11.57
N GLY A 247 8.21 -25.73 12.19
CA GLY A 247 8.65 -25.96 13.56
C GLY A 247 7.71 -25.35 14.62
N SER A 248 8.15 -25.36 15.86
CA SER A 248 7.46 -24.70 16.96
C SER A 248 7.57 -23.18 16.84
N GLU A 249 6.62 -22.47 17.43
CA GLU A 249 6.64 -21.01 17.51
C GLU A 249 7.90 -20.48 18.21
N THR A 250 8.38 -19.36 17.75
CA THR A 250 9.43 -18.56 18.38
C THR A 250 8.92 -17.14 18.63
N LEU A 251 9.03 -16.65 19.86
CA LEU A 251 8.71 -15.26 20.18
C LEU A 251 9.77 -14.35 19.57
N VAL A 252 9.43 -13.61 18.52
CA VAL A 252 10.39 -12.74 17.79
C VAL A 252 10.25 -11.27 18.15
N ILE A 253 9.03 -10.83 18.47
CA ILE A 253 8.78 -9.50 19.02
C ILE A 253 8.26 -9.66 20.43
N ASN A 254 9.13 -9.37 21.40
CA ASN A 254 8.81 -9.49 22.80
C ASN A 254 8.07 -8.22 23.26
N PRO A 255 6.84 -8.31 23.76
CA PRO A 255 6.09 -7.14 24.22
C PRO A 255 6.79 -6.38 25.38
N ALA A 256 7.67 -7.03 26.13
CA ALA A 256 8.46 -6.35 27.16
C ALA A 256 9.49 -5.34 26.61
N HIS A 257 9.78 -5.42 25.31
CA HIS A 257 10.67 -4.49 24.62
C HIS A 257 9.93 -3.28 24.03
N LEU A 258 8.59 -3.30 24.01
CA LEU A 258 7.75 -2.28 23.42
C LEU A 258 7.08 -1.42 24.49
N GLY A 259 6.76 -0.18 24.12
CA GLY A 259 5.95 0.72 24.93
C GLY A 259 4.55 0.15 25.19
N THR A 260 3.97 0.53 26.30
CA THR A 260 2.66 0.02 26.75
C THR A 260 1.47 0.78 26.16
N ASP A 261 1.72 1.86 25.44
CA ASP A 261 0.70 2.81 24.96
C ASP A 261 -0.08 2.31 23.77
N GLY A 262 0.29 1.15 23.22
CA GLY A 262 -0.45 0.44 22.20
C GLY A 262 -0.28 0.96 20.78
N TYR A 263 0.69 1.81 20.51
CA TYR A 263 0.97 2.38 19.19
C TYR A 263 1.86 1.49 18.29
N SER A 264 1.89 0.20 18.53
CA SER A 264 2.66 -0.74 17.71
C SER A 264 1.84 -1.26 16.53
N SER A 265 2.45 -1.36 15.36
CA SER A 265 1.89 -2.04 14.20
C SER A 265 1.92 -3.57 14.38
N SER A 266 1.32 -4.30 13.45
CA SER A 266 1.55 -5.74 13.30
C SER A 266 2.93 -6.01 12.67
N ALA A 267 3.45 -7.22 12.89
CA ALA A 267 4.74 -7.62 12.36
C ALA A 267 4.66 -7.95 10.86
N ILE A 268 5.71 -7.60 10.13
CA ILE A 268 5.85 -7.80 8.69
C ILE A 268 7.08 -8.65 8.37
N LEU A 269 7.00 -9.47 7.34
CA LEU A 269 8.10 -10.27 6.80
C LEU A 269 8.39 -9.91 5.35
N SER A 270 9.66 -9.93 5.01
CA SER A 270 10.18 -9.90 3.65
C SER A 270 11.41 -10.77 3.53
N MET A 271 11.61 -11.43 2.40
CA MET A 271 12.80 -12.25 2.12
C MET A 271 13.06 -12.27 0.62
N ASN A 272 14.32 -12.23 0.24
CA ASN A 272 14.73 -12.35 -1.16
C ASN A 272 15.19 -13.79 -1.51
N ASP A 273 15.47 -13.98 -2.79
CA ASP A 273 15.89 -15.29 -3.32
C ASP A 273 17.26 -15.76 -2.77
N ASN A 274 18.06 -14.87 -2.19
CA ASN A 274 19.37 -15.18 -1.59
C ASN A 274 19.29 -15.53 -0.09
N GLY A 275 18.08 -15.56 0.48
CA GLY A 275 17.86 -15.88 1.89
C GLY A 275 18.13 -14.71 2.84
N HIS A 276 18.31 -13.50 2.29
CA HIS A 276 18.34 -12.30 3.10
C HIS A 276 16.92 -11.83 3.37
N GLY A 277 16.61 -11.48 4.60
CA GLY A 277 15.26 -11.05 4.95
C GLY A 277 15.22 -10.06 6.10
N LEU A 278 14.04 -9.45 6.25
CA LEU A 278 13.69 -8.50 7.27
C LEU A 278 12.40 -8.95 7.97
N LEU A 279 12.40 -8.89 9.30
CA LEU A 279 11.22 -9.01 10.16
C LEU A 279 11.08 -7.69 10.90
N GLY A 280 10.02 -6.94 10.63
CA GLY A 280 9.91 -5.56 11.11
C GLY A 280 8.58 -5.25 11.76
N ILE A 281 8.56 -4.13 12.47
CA ILE A 281 7.41 -3.52 13.13
C ILE A 281 7.65 -2.01 13.21
N ASP A 282 6.61 -1.22 13.16
CA ASP A 282 6.67 0.20 13.50
C ASP A 282 6.11 0.39 14.90
N ALA A 283 6.96 0.78 15.86
CA ALA A 283 6.64 0.71 17.28
C ALA A 283 7.44 1.70 18.14
N ILE A 284 7.08 1.73 19.41
CA ILE A 284 7.73 2.52 20.47
C ILE A 284 8.51 1.57 21.37
N PHE A 285 9.72 1.95 21.77
CA PHE A 285 10.49 1.18 22.76
C PHE A 285 9.89 1.23 24.16
N ALA A 286 10.12 0.20 24.95
CA ALA A 286 9.74 0.17 26.36
C ALA A 286 10.39 1.33 27.13
N GLY A 287 9.62 1.98 27.98
CA GLY A 287 10.04 3.16 28.77
C GLY A 287 9.66 4.50 28.15
N VAL A 288 9.11 4.51 26.93
CA VAL A 288 8.50 5.69 26.32
C VAL A 288 7.04 5.79 26.75
N ASP A 289 6.64 6.99 27.16
CA ASP A 289 5.26 7.40 27.41
C ASP A 289 4.93 8.55 26.46
N MET A 290 4.31 8.23 25.33
CA MET A 290 3.96 9.21 24.30
C MET A 290 2.89 10.20 24.79
N ASP A 291 1.95 9.76 25.62
CA ASP A 291 0.90 10.64 26.17
C ASP A 291 1.49 11.71 27.09
N ALA A 292 2.53 11.35 27.86
CA ALA A 292 3.24 12.27 28.75
C ALA A 292 4.39 13.03 28.05
N GLY A 293 4.76 12.66 26.83
CA GLY A 293 5.91 13.19 26.09
C GLY A 293 7.23 12.94 26.83
N THR A 294 7.34 11.78 27.50
CA THR A 294 8.52 11.43 28.30
C THR A 294 9.09 10.09 27.90
N CYS A 295 10.42 10.01 27.91
CA CYS A 295 11.10 8.73 27.76
C CYS A 295 12.09 8.51 28.90
N GLY A 296 12.00 7.32 29.48
CA GLY A 296 12.86 6.85 30.56
C GLY A 296 13.76 5.70 30.10
N PRO A 297 14.79 5.35 30.91
CA PRO A 297 15.59 4.18 30.58
C PRO A 297 14.74 2.91 30.43
N PRO A 298 15.03 2.02 29.45
CA PRO A 298 16.23 2.07 28.59
C PRO A 298 16.06 2.89 27.30
N ALA A 299 14.87 3.39 27.00
CA ALA A 299 14.59 4.06 25.74
C ALA A 299 15.23 5.45 25.60
N SER A 300 15.51 6.13 26.72
CA SER A 300 16.11 7.48 26.71
C SER A 300 17.47 7.57 26.01
N ASP A 301 18.15 6.45 25.81
CA ASP A 301 19.42 6.38 25.11
C ASP A 301 19.26 5.92 23.66
N LEU A 302 18.00 5.74 23.19
CA LEU A 302 17.66 5.26 21.85
C LEU A 302 16.83 6.30 21.11
N THR A 303 15.53 6.32 21.38
CA THR A 303 14.54 7.20 20.77
C THR A 303 13.34 7.36 21.68
N CYS A 304 12.75 8.54 21.68
CA CYS A 304 11.50 8.81 22.40
C CYS A 304 10.26 8.72 21.49
N ASN A 305 10.45 8.40 20.22
CA ASN A 305 9.41 8.40 19.20
C ASN A 305 9.07 6.99 18.73
N LYS A 306 8.00 6.90 17.95
CA LYS A 306 7.60 5.70 17.22
C LYS A 306 8.47 5.61 15.97
N VAL A 307 9.14 4.48 15.79
CA VAL A 307 10.11 4.26 14.71
C VAL A 307 10.02 2.86 14.13
N PRO A 308 10.42 2.68 12.86
CA PRO A 308 10.65 1.36 12.30
C PRO A 308 11.74 0.60 13.05
N MET A 309 11.39 -0.61 13.50
CA MET A 309 12.28 -1.55 14.17
C MET A 309 12.30 -2.86 13.42
N PHE A 310 13.46 -3.49 13.27
CA PHE A 310 13.54 -4.74 12.52
C PHE A 310 14.66 -5.66 12.98
N LYS A 311 14.52 -6.93 12.63
CA LYS A 311 15.56 -7.96 12.71
C LYS A 311 15.90 -8.42 11.31
N LEU A 312 17.10 -8.92 11.13
CA LEU A 312 17.60 -9.39 9.85
C LEU A 312 17.92 -10.89 9.89
N THR A 313 17.79 -11.52 8.76
CA THR A 313 18.28 -12.86 8.49
C THR A 313 19.21 -12.87 7.27
N ALA A 314 20.12 -13.85 7.22
CA ALA A 314 20.96 -14.14 6.07
C ALA A 314 21.04 -15.65 5.80
N ASP A 315 20.12 -16.43 6.37
CA ASP A 315 20.09 -17.87 6.35
C ASP A 315 18.68 -18.43 6.10
N TYR A 316 17.95 -17.77 5.20
CA TYR A 316 16.58 -18.16 4.83
C TYR A 316 15.60 -18.18 6.01
N GLY A 317 15.75 -17.24 6.96
CA GLY A 317 14.86 -17.12 8.10
C GLY A 317 15.10 -18.13 9.24
N GLN A 318 16.20 -18.88 9.20
CA GLN A 318 16.52 -19.83 10.28
C GLN A 318 16.97 -19.10 11.55
N THR A 319 17.65 -17.97 11.39
CA THR A 319 17.99 -17.07 12.51
C THR A 319 17.63 -15.63 12.20
N TRP A 320 17.19 -14.91 13.23
CA TRP A 320 16.83 -13.50 13.16
C TRP A 320 17.50 -12.74 14.29
N ALA A 321 18.20 -11.67 13.96
CA ALA A 321 18.96 -10.90 14.93
C ALA A 321 18.86 -9.39 14.67
N GLY A 322 18.95 -8.62 15.75
CA GLY A 322 19.20 -7.19 15.76
C GLY A 322 20.56 -6.86 16.38
N SER A 323 20.94 -5.59 16.38
CA SER A 323 22.23 -5.15 16.94
C SER A 323 22.15 -4.65 18.37
N HIS A 324 20.95 -4.24 18.82
CA HIS A 324 20.82 -3.62 20.15
C HIS A 324 20.83 -4.66 21.27
N ALA A 325 21.80 -4.55 22.18
CA ALA A 325 22.03 -5.57 23.20
C ALA A 325 20.86 -5.81 24.18
N ALA A 326 20.01 -4.80 24.43
CA ALA A 326 18.88 -4.91 25.34
C ALA A 326 17.59 -5.37 24.64
N PHE A 327 17.39 -5.01 23.38
CA PHE A 327 16.14 -5.21 22.66
C PHE A 327 16.24 -6.17 21.48
N ASP A 328 17.47 -6.44 21.00
CA ASP A 328 17.72 -7.32 19.84
C ASP A 328 16.98 -6.86 18.58
N PHE A 329 17.00 -5.54 18.32
CA PHE A 329 16.50 -4.91 17.11
C PHE A 329 17.56 -4.03 16.46
N TYR A 330 17.46 -3.83 15.14
CA TYR A 330 17.88 -2.63 14.45
C TYR A 330 16.71 -1.64 14.45
N TYR A 331 16.95 -0.36 14.33
CA TYR A 331 15.91 0.66 14.25
C TYR A 331 16.39 1.88 13.47
N THR A 332 15.46 2.65 12.92
CA THR A 332 15.77 3.94 12.30
C THR A 332 16.05 4.96 13.40
N PRO A 333 17.25 5.54 13.49
CA PRO A 333 17.62 6.46 14.57
C PRO A 333 16.95 7.82 14.44
N ASP A 334 16.79 8.53 15.57
CA ASP A 334 16.13 9.85 15.64
C ASP A 334 16.77 10.87 14.70
N GLU A 335 18.09 10.82 14.50
CA GLU A 335 18.80 11.76 13.65
C GLU A 335 18.38 11.72 12.20
N VAL A 336 17.82 10.60 11.70
CA VAL A 336 17.22 10.52 10.36
C VAL A 336 15.93 11.35 10.32
N PHE A 337 15.12 11.24 11.35
CA PHE A 337 13.86 11.99 11.47
C PHE A 337 14.12 13.47 11.78
N GLU A 338 15.13 13.79 12.58
CA GLU A 338 15.59 15.17 12.80
C GLU A 338 16.03 15.83 11.47
N ASP A 339 16.68 15.09 10.60
CA ASP A 339 17.08 15.56 9.28
C ASP A 339 15.84 15.82 8.41
N ILE A 340 14.86 14.92 8.40
CA ILE A 340 13.56 15.12 7.74
C ILE A 340 12.87 16.38 8.29
N LEU A 341 12.73 16.50 9.60
CA LEU A 341 12.08 17.64 10.27
C LEU A 341 12.79 18.96 9.98
N SER A 342 14.10 18.95 9.80
CA SER A 342 14.88 20.15 9.46
C SER A 342 14.45 20.79 8.15
N THR A 343 13.81 20.04 7.26
CA THR A 343 13.29 20.52 5.99
C THR A 343 11.88 21.13 6.11
N TRP A 344 11.19 20.88 7.23
CA TRP A 344 9.80 21.28 7.43
C TRP A 344 9.65 22.73 7.93
N PRO A 345 8.49 23.36 7.70
CA PRO A 345 8.19 24.63 8.32
C PRO A 345 8.08 24.48 9.85
N SER A 346 8.67 25.41 10.60
CA SER A 346 8.58 25.38 12.07
C SER A 346 7.20 25.71 12.62
N THR A 347 6.29 26.17 11.77
CA THR A 347 4.92 26.56 12.16
C THR A 347 3.94 26.19 11.07
N GLN A 348 2.74 25.80 11.50
CA GLN A 348 1.58 25.63 10.63
C GLN A 348 0.50 26.65 11.03
N VAL A 349 -0.11 27.27 10.04
CA VAL A 349 -1.26 28.15 10.20
C VAL A 349 -2.52 27.35 9.88
N ASP A 350 -3.49 27.42 10.75
CA ASP A 350 -4.83 26.91 10.47
C ASP A 350 -5.59 27.93 9.62
N ASP A 351 -5.85 27.59 8.39
CA ASP A 351 -6.49 28.49 7.42
C ASP A 351 -7.92 28.86 7.82
N CYS A 352 -8.56 28.05 8.68
CA CYS A 352 -9.92 28.28 9.15
C CYS A 352 -10.00 29.21 10.35
N THR A 353 -9.09 29.07 11.29
CA THR A 353 -9.10 29.86 12.53
C THR A 353 -8.06 30.98 12.53
N GLY A 354 -7.03 30.88 11.71
CA GLY A 354 -5.86 31.75 11.73
C GLY A 354 -4.91 31.45 12.89
N ASP A 355 -5.15 30.38 13.64
CA ASP A 355 -4.26 29.98 14.73
C ASP A 355 -2.92 29.49 14.17
N VAL A 356 -1.84 29.80 14.89
CA VAL A 356 -0.48 29.40 14.53
C VAL A 356 0.00 28.32 15.49
N TYR A 357 0.33 27.16 14.95
CA TYR A 357 0.84 26.02 15.70
C TYR A 357 2.34 25.87 15.48
N GLN A 358 3.08 25.64 16.56
CA GLN A 358 4.50 25.28 16.48
C GLN A 358 4.61 23.80 16.19
N ILE A 359 5.33 23.44 15.13
CA ILE A 359 5.69 22.06 14.84
C ILE A 359 6.88 21.70 15.74
N ILE A 360 6.72 20.68 16.54
CA ILE A 360 7.68 20.30 17.59
C ILE A 360 8.29 18.92 17.37
N ASP A 361 7.58 18.06 16.64
CA ASP A 361 7.96 16.68 16.44
C ASP A 361 7.24 16.06 15.23
N TYR A 362 7.39 14.76 15.05
CA TYR A 362 6.72 13.96 14.05
C TYR A 362 5.98 12.79 14.67
N TRP A 363 5.07 12.22 13.90
CA TRP A 363 4.41 10.97 14.20
C TRP A 363 4.45 10.06 12.99
N SER A 364 4.87 8.78 13.13
CA SER A 364 4.72 7.77 12.10
C SER A 364 3.32 7.14 12.17
N TRP A 365 2.65 7.03 11.02
CA TRP A 365 1.31 6.46 10.95
C TRP A 365 1.34 4.94 11.10
N TYR A 366 0.17 4.30 11.20
CA TYR A 366 0.06 2.86 11.51
C TYR A 366 0.35 1.97 10.32
N GLU A 367 0.07 2.42 9.10
CA GLU A 367 0.30 1.66 7.90
C GLU A 367 1.72 1.94 7.37
N PHE A 368 2.43 0.88 7.07
CA PHE A 368 3.82 0.91 6.60
C PHE A 368 4.10 -0.33 5.76
N ASP A 369 5.17 -0.32 5.00
CA ASP A 369 5.68 -1.51 4.32
C ASP A 369 7.21 -1.59 4.47
N MET A 370 7.72 -2.81 4.55
CA MET A 370 9.15 -3.11 4.55
C MET A 370 9.44 -4.26 3.62
N ARG A 371 10.40 -4.07 2.72
CA ARG A 371 10.88 -5.09 1.78
C ARG A 371 12.40 -5.15 1.81
N VAL A 372 12.94 -6.25 1.33
CA VAL A 372 14.38 -6.36 1.00
C VAL A 372 14.55 -6.52 -0.50
N ASP A 373 15.55 -5.85 -1.06
CA ASP A 373 15.94 -6.00 -2.45
C ASP A 373 16.76 -7.27 -2.68
N GLN A 374 17.25 -7.49 -3.92
CA GLN A 374 18.05 -8.67 -4.26
C GLN A 374 19.43 -8.69 -3.57
N ASP A 375 19.95 -7.53 -3.20
CA ASP A 375 21.20 -7.38 -2.46
C ASP A 375 21.01 -7.53 -0.93
N GLY A 376 19.74 -7.56 -0.48
CA GLY A 376 19.36 -7.67 0.93
C GLY A 376 19.25 -6.33 1.64
N ASN A 377 19.25 -5.22 0.91
CA ASN A 377 19.07 -3.89 1.48
C ASN A 377 17.61 -3.71 1.92
N PRO A 378 17.35 -3.17 3.12
CA PRO A 378 16.00 -2.82 3.55
C PRO A 378 15.48 -1.59 2.80
N HIS A 379 14.25 -1.68 2.34
CA HIS A 379 13.41 -0.58 1.87
C HIS A 379 12.22 -0.47 2.79
N ILE A 380 12.01 0.71 3.36
CA ILE A 380 10.97 0.99 4.33
C ILE A 380 10.14 2.16 3.81
N VAL A 381 8.83 2.03 3.74
CA VAL A 381 7.91 3.13 3.47
C VAL A 381 7.03 3.34 4.69
N ILE A 382 7.05 4.56 5.19
CA ILE A 382 6.21 5.01 6.31
C ILE A 382 5.54 6.33 5.97
N SER A 383 4.40 6.57 6.62
CA SER A 383 3.74 7.87 6.56
C SER A 383 4.16 8.70 7.77
N ILE A 384 4.68 9.90 7.52
CA ILE A 384 5.14 10.82 8.56
C ILE A 384 4.27 12.07 8.54
N ILE A 385 3.72 12.43 9.69
CA ILE A 385 2.89 13.63 9.88
C ILE A 385 3.49 14.56 10.93
N ALA A 386 3.23 15.85 10.81
CA ALA A 386 3.77 16.85 11.72
C ALA A 386 3.02 16.88 13.05
N GLU A 387 3.74 17.13 14.13
CA GLU A 387 3.20 17.15 15.47
C GLU A 387 3.36 18.52 16.13
N SER A 388 2.28 19.04 16.72
CA SER A 388 2.26 20.14 17.67
C SER A 388 1.81 19.66 19.05
N PRO A 389 1.83 20.45 20.11
CA PRO A 389 1.50 19.97 21.45
C PRO A 389 0.18 19.20 21.60
N ASN A 390 -0.85 19.58 20.83
CA ASN A 390 -2.18 18.97 20.95
C ASN A 390 -2.72 18.36 19.65
N TYR A 391 -2.07 18.59 18.51
CA TYR A 391 -2.57 18.23 17.19
C TYR A 391 -1.50 17.57 16.35
N PHE A 392 -1.96 16.70 15.46
CA PHE A 392 -1.21 16.29 14.27
C PHE A 392 -1.64 17.15 13.08
N HIS A 393 -0.68 17.52 12.25
CA HIS A 393 -0.90 18.41 11.11
C HIS A 393 -0.46 17.75 9.82
N PHE A 394 -1.25 17.96 8.78
CA PHE A 394 -0.91 17.58 7.41
C PHE A 394 -0.43 18.84 6.68
N ILE A 395 0.84 18.88 6.35
CA ILE A 395 1.49 20.02 5.72
C ILE A 395 1.85 19.62 4.30
N ASP A 396 1.25 20.30 3.33
CA ASP A 396 1.43 20.02 1.91
C ASP A 396 2.89 20.05 1.49
N GLY A 397 3.35 19.00 0.76
CA GLY A 397 4.72 18.84 0.32
C GLY A 397 5.72 18.43 1.40
N TYR A 398 5.28 18.22 2.65
CA TYR A 398 6.15 17.83 3.76
C TYR A 398 5.65 16.58 4.50
N THR A 399 4.38 16.53 4.86
CA THR A 399 3.80 15.34 5.47
C THR A 399 3.32 14.39 4.38
N GLY A 400 3.46 13.08 4.62
CA GLY A 400 3.10 12.08 3.64
C GLY A 400 4.02 10.86 3.71
N PHE A 401 4.26 10.25 2.57
CA PHE A 401 5.07 9.05 2.49
C PHE A 401 6.57 9.39 2.38
N TYR A 402 7.35 8.62 3.13
CA TYR A 402 8.80 8.67 3.11
C TYR A 402 9.35 7.29 2.85
N HIS A 403 10.34 7.22 1.99
CA HIS A 403 11.16 6.03 1.78
C HIS A 403 12.45 6.16 2.58
N LEU A 404 12.78 5.10 3.31
CA LEU A 404 14.02 4.98 4.07
C LEU A 404 14.75 3.72 3.61
N THR A 405 16.05 3.80 3.42
CA THR A 405 16.87 2.64 3.03
C THR A 405 18.27 2.71 3.62
N ILE A 406 18.92 1.57 3.71
CA ILE A 406 20.31 1.44 4.15
C ILE A 406 20.98 0.28 3.42
N ASP A 407 22.21 0.49 2.96
CA ASP A 407 22.99 -0.56 2.33
C ASP A 407 23.28 -1.72 3.28
N ARG A 408 23.24 -2.93 2.75
CA ARG A 408 23.57 -4.14 3.48
C ARG A 408 24.99 -4.13 4.06
N ASP A 409 25.96 -3.55 3.37
CA ASP A 409 27.34 -3.43 3.87
C ASP A 409 27.40 -2.61 5.17
N ASN A 410 26.48 -1.67 5.35
CA ASN A 410 26.33 -0.92 6.59
C ASN A 410 25.59 -1.72 7.68
N ILE A 411 24.71 -2.64 7.28
CA ILE A 411 23.98 -3.52 8.20
C ILE A 411 24.91 -4.51 8.87
N ASP A 412 25.90 -5.07 8.15
CA ASP A 412 26.89 -6.00 8.68
C ASP A 412 27.86 -5.37 9.69
N ASN A 413 27.84 -4.02 9.79
CA ASN A 413 28.57 -3.27 10.81
C ASN A 413 27.58 -2.74 11.87
N PRO A 414 27.41 -3.43 13.00
CA PRO A 414 26.39 -3.07 14.00
C PRO A 414 26.46 -1.63 14.54
N GLY A 415 27.62 -0.99 14.48
CA GLY A 415 27.77 0.42 14.83
C GLY A 415 27.23 1.41 13.80
N SER A 416 26.91 0.95 12.58
CA SER A 416 26.46 1.81 11.48
C SER A 416 24.94 1.81 11.29
N VAL A 417 24.28 0.69 11.54
CA VAL A 417 22.82 0.51 11.28
C VAL A 417 21.95 1.41 12.16
N ASN A 418 22.37 1.67 13.39
CA ASN A 418 21.61 2.48 14.36
C ASN A 418 22.20 3.90 14.51
N THR A 419 22.78 4.43 13.45
CA THR A 419 23.28 5.79 13.35
C THR A 419 22.86 6.37 12.00
N PRO A 420 22.71 7.70 11.84
CA PRO A 420 22.32 8.29 10.56
C PRO A 420 23.32 8.00 9.44
N THR A 421 24.56 7.68 9.76
CA THR A 421 25.58 7.32 8.79
C THR A 421 25.18 6.05 8.03
N GLY A 422 24.96 6.18 6.73
CA GLY A 422 24.54 5.10 5.85
C GLY A 422 23.04 4.99 5.62
N TRP A 423 22.21 5.69 6.38
CA TRP A 423 20.81 5.85 6.08
C TRP A 423 20.57 6.89 4.99
N ASN A 424 19.72 6.55 4.03
CA ASN A 424 19.17 7.46 3.04
C ASN A 424 17.66 7.57 3.24
N TRP A 425 17.12 8.76 2.97
CA TRP A 425 15.69 9.00 2.99
C TRP A 425 15.27 9.92 1.85
N SER A 426 14.03 9.78 1.42
CA SER A 426 13.43 10.67 0.43
C SER A 426 11.93 10.84 0.69
N TYR A 427 11.40 12.02 0.40
CA TYR A 427 9.97 12.27 0.35
C TYR A 427 9.39 11.70 -0.96
N ILE A 428 8.29 10.97 -0.86
CA ILE A 428 7.60 10.41 -2.02
C ILE A 428 6.49 11.38 -2.42
N PRO A 429 6.54 12.01 -3.60
CA PRO A 429 5.64 13.09 -3.97
C PRO A 429 4.27 12.59 -4.47
N LEU A 430 3.74 11.52 -3.88
CA LEU A 430 2.36 11.12 -4.12
C LEU A 430 1.41 12.19 -3.58
N PRO A 431 0.25 12.41 -4.20
CA PRO A 431 -0.73 13.40 -3.75
C PRO A 431 -1.41 12.96 -2.45
N ALA A 432 -0.63 12.86 -1.37
CA ALA A 432 -1.00 12.19 -0.12
C ALA A 432 -1.85 13.04 0.82
N ASN A 433 -1.93 14.37 0.63
CA ASN A 433 -2.50 15.29 1.60
C ASN A 433 -3.93 14.98 2.02
N ASN A 434 -4.71 14.43 1.12
CA ASN A 434 -6.11 14.15 1.37
C ASN A 434 -6.37 12.71 1.79
N SER A 435 -5.39 11.85 1.58
CA SER A 435 -5.47 10.43 1.95
C SER A 435 -5.42 10.19 3.44
N PHE A 436 -4.92 11.16 4.21
CA PHE A 436 -4.90 11.10 5.67
C PHE A 436 -6.10 11.79 6.31
N VAL A 437 -6.88 12.54 5.57
CA VAL A 437 -8.04 13.26 6.11
C VAL A 437 -9.28 12.37 6.06
N TRP A 438 -9.62 11.82 7.18
CA TRP A 438 -10.52 10.72 7.29
C TRP A 438 -11.62 11.02 8.26
N ASN A 439 -12.56 11.79 7.83
CA ASN A 439 -13.86 11.89 8.46
C ASN A 439 -14.91 11.39 7.49
N ARG A 440 -14.99 10.08 7.28
CA ARG A 440 -16.20 9.52 6.69
C ARG A 440 -17.39 9.76 7.61
N PRO A 441 -18.58 10.07 7.07
CA PRO A 441 -19.78 10.37 7.85
C PRO A 441 -20.24 9.23 8.72
N ASP A 442 -19.89 8.02 8.32
CA ASP A 442 -20.24 6.80 9.02
C ASP A 442 -19.45 6.56 10.31
N GLY A 443 -18.49 7.43 10.64
CA GLY A 443 -17.64 7.32 11.82
C GLY A 443 -16.58 6.24 11.74
N TYR A 444 -16.34 5.67 10.54
CA TYR A 444 -15.41 4.56 10.30
C TYR A 444 -14.04 4.99 9.79
N SER A 445 -13.84 6.25 9.69
CA SER A 445 -12.72 6.91 9.04
C SER A 445 -11.34 6.61 9.60
N TYR A 446 -11.22 6.11 10.80
CA TYR A 446 -9.91 5.85 11.42
C TYR A 446 -9.24 4.54 10.99
N LEU A 447 -9.92 3.74 10.19
CA LEU A 447 -9.47 2.38 9.89
C LEU A 447 -8.73 2.27 8.57
N TYR A 448 -8.83 3.26 7.71
CA TYR A 448 -8.46 3.14 6.32
C TYR A 448 -7.56 4.30 5.93
N GLY A 449 -6.26 4.19 6.23
CA GLY A 449 -5.22 5.09 5.77
C GLY A 449 -4.82 4.81 4.35
N ALA A 450 -4.29 5.80 3.68
CA ALA A 450 -3.54 5.52 2.48
C ALA A 450 -2.53 4.43 2.81
N MET A 451 -2.66 3.29 2.14
CA MET A 451 -1.75 2.17 2.29
C MET A 451 -0.68 2.32 1.22
N ALA A 452 0.52 2.70 1.63
CA ALA A 452 1.66 2.68 0.73
C ALA A 452 2.33 1.30 0.77
N GLN A 453 2.51 0.71 -0.41
CA GLN A 453 3.13 -0.60 -0.59
C GLN A 453 4.33 -0.49 -1.52
N ILE A 454 5.42 -1.12 -1.14
CA ILE A 454 6.64 -1.19 -1.96
C ILE A 454 6.52 -2.35 -2.95
N SER A 455 7.04 -2.17 -4.14
CA SER A 455 7.41 -3.26 -5.05
C SER A 455 8.78 -2.98 -5.64
N LEU A 456 9.61 -4.01 -5.71
CA LEU A 456 11.00 -3.88 -6.14
C LEU A 456 11.19 -4.57 -7.48
N SER A 457 12.05 -4.05 -8.34
CA SER A 457 12.41 -4.79 -9.54
C SER A 457 13.25 -6.01 -9.18
N ARG A 458 12.91 -7.14 -9.79
CA ARG A 458 13.70 -8.37 -9.63
C ARG A 458 15.06 -8.32 -10.34
N SER A 459 15.16 -7.53 -11.40
CA SER A 459 16.33 -7.48 -12.29
C SER A 459 17.23 -6.27 -12.07
N ASN A 460 16.67 -5.19 -11.53
CA ASN A 460 17.38 -3.92 -11.34
C ASN A 460 17.13 -3.35 -9.93
N PRO A 461 18.11 -3.42 -9.01
CA PRO A 461 17.92 -2.95 -7.64
C PRO A 461 17.69 -1.43 -7.54
N ASP A 462 18.04 -0.66 -8.58
CA ASP A 462 17.79 0.78 -8.60
C ASP A 462 16.31 1.13 -8.81
N VAL A 463 15.49 0.18 -9.29
CA VAL A 463 14.06 0.42 -9.58
C VAL A 463 13.20 0.04 -8.38
N VAL A 464 12.57 1.06 -7.81
CA VAL A 464 11.67 0.96 -6.67
C VAL A 464 10.33 1.59 -7.03
N TYR A 465 9.23 0.89 -6.74
CA TYR A 465 7.87 1.41 -6.84
C TYR A 465 7.26 1.57 -5.47
N VAL A 466 6.52 2.66 -5.27
CA VAL A 466 5.62 2.82 -4.13
C VAL A 466 4.22 3.08 -4.66
N VAL A 467 3.29 2.22 -4.31
CA VAL A 467 1.90 2.26 -4.76
C VAL A 467 0.99 2.56 -3.58
N SER A 468 0.05 3.46 -3.75
CA SER A 468 -0.92 3.81 -2.71
C SER A 468 -2.30 4.09 -3.29
N ASN A 469 -3.34 3.79 -2.53
CA ASN A 469 -4.68 4.31 -2.78
C ASN A 469 -4.76 5.75 -2.26
N ILE A 470 -5.23 6.67 -3.09
CA ILE A 470 -5.26 8.10 -2.79
C ILE A 470 -6.61 8.68 -3.15
N ALA A 471 -7.23 9.39 -2.20
CA ALA A 471 -8.47 10.08 -2.43
C ALA A 471 -8.28 11.28 -3.37
N GLU A 472 -9.10 11.37 -4.41
CA GLU A 472 -9.09 12.51 -5.32
C GLU A 472 -9.92 13.68 -4.78
N ASN A 473 -9.33 14.87 -4.83
CA ASN A 473 -9.92 16.10 -4.33
C ASN A 473 -10.94 16.75 -5.26
N GLY A 474 -11.11 16.26 -6.47
CA GLY A 474 -11.80 16.98 -7.54
C GLY A 474 -13.25 17.38 -7.24
N GLU A 475 -13.88 16.78 -6.24
CA GLU A 475 -15.30 16.99 -5.96
C GLU A 475 -15.62 17.62 -4.58
N MET A 476 -14.63 17.77 -3.70
CA MET A 476 -14.87 18.53 -2.46
C MET A 476 -15.23 19.99 -2.71
N SER A 477 -14.77 20.57 -3.80
CA SER A 477 -15.10 21.95 -4.17
C SER A 477 -16.59 22.15 -4.51
N SER A 478 -17.23 21.15 -5.11
CA SER A 478 -18.62 21.30 -5.58
C SER A 478 -19.65 21.32 -4.45
N VAL A 479 -19.33 20.79 -3.28
CA VAL A 479 -20.24 20.73 -2.13
C VAL A 479 -20.30 22.01 -1.33
N PHE A 480 -19.19 22.72 -1.30
CA PHE A 480 -19.10 24.03 -0.62
C PHE A 480 -19.19 25.19 -1.59
N ASP A 481 -19.41 24.93 -2.86
CA ASP A 481 -19.60 25.91 -3.94
C ASP A 481 -21.09 26.26 -4.00
N ASN A 482 -21.49 27.19 -3.17
CA ASN A 482 -22.88 27.66 -3.11
C ASN A 482 -23.26 28.59 -4.27
N ASP A 483 -22.28 29.15 -4.97
CA ASP A 483 -22.50 30.08 -6.07
C ASP A 483 -22.19 29.48 -7.45
N GLY A 484 -21.64 28.28 -7.52
CA GLY A 484 -21.42 27.50 -8.74
C GLY A 484 -20.19 27.96 -9.54
N ASP A 485 -19.22 28.60 -8.90
CA ASP A 485 -18.00 29.09 -9.56
C ASP A 485 -16.85 28.04 -9.63
N GLY A 486 -17.05 26.86 -9.04
CA GLY A 486 -16.08 25.78 -9.01
C GLY A 486 -15.04 25.92 -7.89
N ILE A 487 -15.23 26.85 -6.96
CA ILE A 487 -14.36 27.08 -5.80
C ILE A 487 -15.19 26.92 -4.52
N ALA A 488 -14.69 26.16 -3.54
CA ALA A 488 -15.37 26.03 -2.27
C ALA A 488 -15.49 27.39 -1.55
N ASP A 489 -16.72 27.83 -1.28
CA ASP A 489 -17.01 29.10 -0.59
C ASP A 489 -16.50 29.14 0.85
N ASN A 490 -16.52 28.00 1.52
CA ASN A 490 -16.04 27.90 2.89
C ASN A 490 -15.56 26.49 3.25
N PRO A 491 -14.31 26.20 3.00
CA PRO A 491 -13.73 24.89 3.33
C PRO A 491 -13.73 24.59 4.84
N CYS A 492 -14.02 25.58 5.68
CA CYS A 492 -14.03 25.47 7.13
C CYS A 492 -15.37 25.00 7.71
N LEU A 493 -16.45 24.97 6.93
CA LEU A 493 -17.75 24.46 7.38
C LEU A 493 -17.79 22.94 7.59
N TYR A 494 -16.81 22.25 7.05
CA TYR A 494 -16.67 20.81 7.14
C TYR A 494 -16.68 20.25 8.58
N TYR A 495 -16.21 21.03 9.57
CA TYR A 495 -16.10 20.61 10.96
C TYR A 495 -17.36 20.80 11.80
N ASP A 496 -18.24 21.73 11.41
CA ASP A 496 -19.42 22.06 12.21
C ASP A 496 -20.63 21.15 11.94
N SER A 497 -20.60 20.37 10.87
CA SER A 497 -21.70 19.48 10.50
C SER A 497 -21.22 18.23 9.75
N PRO A 498 -20.53 17.32 10.40
CA PRO A 498 -19.93 16.16 9.74
C PRO A 498 -20.93 15.19 9.09
N ASN A 499 -22.21 15.29 9.41
CA ASN A 499 -23.25 14.37 8.94
C ASN A 499 -23.98 14.83 7.66
N GLU A 500 -23.68 15.99 7.11
CA GLU A 500 -24.42 16.52 5.96
C GLU A 500 -23.59 16.63 4.66
N LEU A 501 -22.31 16.24 4.65
CA LEU A 501 -21.36 16.81 3.70
C LEU A 501 -20.41 15.79 3.04
N TYR A 502 -20.94 14.68 2.59
CA TYR A 502 -20.12 13.78 1.77
C TYR A 502 -20.62 13.72 0.35
N PRO A 503 -19.97 14.48 -0.50
CA PRO A 503 -20.03 14.19 -1.90
C PRO A 503 -18.99 13.10 -2.23
N ASN A 504 -19.31 12.35 -3.15
CA ASN A 504 -18.59 11.53 -4.10
C ASN A 504 -17.07 11.54 -3.99
N TRP A 505 -16.54 10.90 -2.97
CA TRP A 505 -15.12 10.59 -2.91
C TRP A 505 -14.83 9.53 -3.96
N SER A 506 -13.85 9.78 -4.79
CA SER A 506 -13.18 8.72 -5.53
C SER A 506 -11.82 8.50 -4.92
N GLU A 507 -11.39 7.26 -4.87
CA GLU A 507 -10.02 6.89 -4.55
C GLU A 507 -9.45 6.17 -5.76
N ASP A 508 -8.30 6.62 -6.21
CA ASP A 508 -7.56 5.98 -7.29
C ASP A 508 -6.26 5.38 -6.79
N ILE A 509 -5.72 4.44 -7.55
CA ILE A 509 -4.41 3.86 -7.28
C ILE A 509 -3.34 4.68 -7.97
N TRP A 510 -2.40 5.15 -7.18
CA TRP A 510 -1.27 5.96 -7.62
C TRP A 510 0.05 5.25 -7.42
N VAL A 511 1.02 5.57 -8.24
CA VAL A 511 2.39 5.06 -8.15
C VAL A 511 3.40 6.19 -8.16
N ALA A 512 4.46 6.01 -7.37
CA ALA A 512 5.72 6.73 -7.55
C ALA A 512 6.80 5.72 -7.92
N LYS A 513 7.60 6.02 -8.95
CA LYS A 513 8.73 5.20 -9.41
C LYS A 513 10.04 5.92 -9.19
N SER A 514 11.00 5.21 -8.66
CA SER A 514 12.40 5.60 -8.60
C SER A 514 13.25 4.69 -9.49
N VAL A 515 14.30 5.22 -10.06
CA VAL A 515 15.32 4.50 -10.85
C VAL A 515 16.74 4.70 -10.27
N ASP A 516 16.81 5.15 -9.02
CA ASP A 516 18.05 5.42 -8.30
C ASP A 516 17.97 4.93 -6.83
N ASN A 517 17.41 3.73 -6.66
CA ASN A 517 17.27 3.07 -5.36
C ASN A 517 16.46 3.88 -4.33
N GLY A 518 15.41 4.57 -4.79
CA GLY A 518 14.54 5.37 -3.93
C GLY A 518 15.14 6.71 -3.48
N SER A 519 16.23 7.17 -4.09
CA SER A 519 16.84 8.47 -3.75
C SER A 519 16.03 9.63 -4.32
N THR A 520 15.50 9.48 -5.53
CA THR A 520 14.57 10.42 -6.16
C THR A 520 13.39 9.70 -6.79
N TRP A 521 12.28 10.41 -6.97
CA TRP A 521 11.02 9.89 -7.50
C TRP A 521 10.68 10.66 -8.77
N ALA A 522 10.99 10.05 -9.89
CA ALA A 522 10.96 10.71 -11.18
C ALA A 522 9.59 10.68 -11.84
N THR A 523 8.78 9.63 -11.57
CA THR A 523 7.42 9.50 -12.09
C THR A 523 6.42 9.37 -10.96
N VAL A 524 5.34 10.14 -11.07
CA VAL A 524 4.14 9.99 -10.24
C VAL A 524 2.95 9.90 -11.20
N ASP A 525 2.22 8.80 -11.16
CA ASP A 525 1.13 8.55 -12.11
C ASP A 525 -0.10 7.95 -11.40
N ASN A 526 -1.28 8.30 -11.89
CA ASN A 526 -2.54 7.69 -11.51
C ASN A 526 -2.77 6.43 -12.36
N LEU A 527 -2.66 5.27 -11.75
CA LEU A 527 -2.71 3.98 -12.45
C LEU A 527 -4.11 3.59 -12.91
N THR A 528 -5.15 4.10 -12.28
CA THR A 528 -6.52 3.65 -12.56
C THR A 528 -7.33 4.70 -13.28
N GLN A 529 -7.22 5.98 -12.91
CA GLN A 529 -7.95 7.09 -13.53
C GLN A 529 -9.44 6.75 -13.64
N THR A 530 -10.01 6.23 -12.56
CA THR A 530 -11.38 5.71 -12.58
C THR A 530 -12.37 6.87 -12.58
N PRO A 531 -13.23 7.01 -13.59
CA PRO A 531 -14.13 8.15 -13.68
C PRO A 531 -15.19 8.10 -12.57
N GLY A 532 -15.43 9.22 -11.92
CA GLY A 532 -16.55 9.39 -11.00
C GLY A 532 -17.88 9.04 -11.65
N ASN A 533 -18.75 8.32 -10.96
CA ASN A 533 -20.03 7.87 -11.52
C ASN A 533 -21.27 8.42 -10.81
N GLY A 534 -21.12 9.44 -9.98
CA GLY A 534 -22.20 10.14 -9.27
C GLY A 534 -22.41 9.69 -7.82
N ASP A 535 -23.39 10.27 -7.16
CA ASP A 535 -23.51 10.46 -5.72
C ASP A 535 -23.68 9.21 -4.85
N ASP A 536 -24.23 8.11 -5.39
CA ASP A 536 -24.60 6.95 -4.57
C ASP A 536 -23.61 5.77 -4.70
N CYS A 537 -22.68 5.83 -5.65
CA CYS A 537 -21.78 4.75 -5.99
C CYS A 537 -20.38 5.27 -6.34
N PRO A 538 -19.67 5.93 -5.41
CA PRO A 538 -18.33 6.41 -5.70
C PRO A 538 -17.40 5.23 -6.02
N PRO A 539 -16.58 5.32 -7.07
CA PRO A 539 -15.57 4.32 -7.35
C PRO A 539 -14.40 4.54 -6.39
N GLU A 540 -14.44 3.87 -5.26
CA GLU A 540 -13.35 3.88 -4.30
C GLU A 540 -12.47 2.66 -4.52
N GLU A 541 -11.18 2.88 -4.69
CA GLU A 541 -10.19 1.85 -4.90
C GLU A 541 -9.34 1.70 -3.65
N GLN A 542 -9.65 0.67 -2.87
CA GLN A 542 -9.13 0.52 -1.52
C GLN A 542 -8.23 -0.70 -1.37
N TYR A 543 -7.40 -0.69 -0.32
CA TYR A 543 -6.59 -1.83 0.12
C TYR A 543 -5.65 -2.34 -0.97
N VAL A 544 -4.86 -1.43 -1.55
CA VAL A 544 -3.86 -1.80 -2.52
C VAL A 544 -2.75 -2.64 -1.88
N HIS A 545 -2.41 -3.74 -2.54
CA HIS A 545 -1.22 -4.53 -2.22
C HIS A 545 -0.43 -4.80 -3.49
N THR A 546 0.90 -4.73 -3.37
CA THR A 546 1.81 -5.03 -4.45
C THR A 546 2.41 -6.43 -4.29
N ALA A 547 2.77 -7.07 -5.40
CA ALA A 547 3.72 -8.18 -5.37
C ALA A 547 5.07 -7.68 -4.83
N HIS A 548 5.84 -8.55 -4.18
CA HIS A 548 7.20 -8.20 -3.75
C HIS A 548 8.04 -7.77 -4.97
N TRP A 549 7.97 -8.56 -6.03
CA TRP A 549 8.74 -8.35 -7.24
C TRP A 549 7.90 -7.87 -8.40
N SER A 550 8.39 -6.85 -9.04
CA SER A 550 7.88 -6.28 -10.30
C SER A 550 8.96 -6.32 -11.39
N ASP A 551 8.65 -5.85 -12.57
CA ASP A 551 9.61 -5.67 -13.66
C ASP A 551 10.18 -4.24 -13.62
N ASP A 552 11.19 -3.96 -14.44
CA ASP A 552 11.82 -2.63 -14.48
C ASP A 552 10.84 -1.54 -14.93
N ASN A 553 9.87 -1.89 -15.79
CA ASN A 553 8.94 -0.93 -16.41
C ASN A 553 7.47 -1.19 -16.06
N SER A 554 7.18 -2.12 -15.16
CA SER A 554 5.78 -2.38 -14.76
C SER A 554 5.68 -2.79 -13.31
N VAL A 555 4.64 -2.30 -12.63
CA VAL A 555 4.32 -2.66 -11.24
C VAL A 555 3.12 -3.59 -11.21
N ARG A 556 3.15 -4.59 -10.31
CA ARG A 556 2.11 -5.60 -10.12
C ARG A 556 1.36 -5.36 -8.83
N TYR A 557 0.03 -5.29 -8.91
CA TYR A 557 -0.78 -4.94 -7.74
C TYR A 557 -2.20 -5.51 -7.81
N VAL A 558 -2.85 -5.46 -6.67
CA VAL A 558 -4.26 -5.80 -6.45
C VAL A 558 -4.91 -4.72 -5.60
N TYR A 559 -6.18 -4.44 -5.85
CA TYR A 559 -7.00 -3.58 -5.00
C TYR A 559 -8.46 -4.06 -4.98
N GLN A 560 -9.24 -3.48 -4.08
CA GLN A 560 -10.66 -3.76 -3.95
C GLN A 560 -11.48 -2.50 -4.26
N GLN A 561 -12.60 -2.69 -4.96
CA GLN A 561 -13.59 -1.65 -5.20
C GLN A 561 -14.87 -2.01 -4.45
N PRO A 562 -15.20 -1.31 -3.34
CA PRO A 562 -16.40 -1.57 -2.56
C PRO A 562 -17.70 -1.34 -3.35
N ASP A 563 -18.69 -2.18 -3.12
CA ASP A 563 -20.06 -1.98 -3.54
C ASP A 563 -20.87 -1.38 -2.38
N TRP A 564 -20.88 -0.06 -2.30
CA TRP A 564 -21.52 0.67 -1.20
C TRP A 564 -23.03 0.45 -1.10
N MET A 565 -23.69 0.10 -2.19
CA MET A 565 -25.12 -0.23 -2.19
C MET A 565 -25.38 -1.63 -1.63
N PHE A 566 -24.36 -2.48 -1.64
CA PHE A 566 -24.42 -3.84 -1.11
C PHE A 566 -23.76 -3.89 0.28
N ASN A 567 -24.22 -3.05 1.18
CA ASN A 567 -23.78 -3.01 2.57
C ASN A 567 -24.81 -3.75 3.44
N GLU A 568 -24.37 -4.64 4.31
CA GLU A 568 -25.24 -5.24 5.31
C GLU A 568 -25.60 -4.20 6.40
N ILE A 569 -26.88 -3.88 6.49
CA ILE A 569 -27.36 -2.89 7.46
C ILE A 569 -27.13 -3.42 8.87
N GLY A 570 -26.37 -2.69 9.66
CA GLY A 570 -26.12 -2.95 11.08
C GLY A 570 -24.73 -3.46 11.40
N ASP A 571 -23.85 -3.54 10.43
CA ASP A 571 -22.42 -3.68 10.69
C ASP A 571 -21.84 -2.32 11.11
N PRO A 572 -21.48 -2.14 12.40
CA PRO A 572 -20.98 -0.86 12.88
C PRO A 572 -19.61 -0.50 12.32
N LEU A 573 -18.90 -1.43 11.68
CA LEU A 573 -17.55 -1.22 11.17
C LEU A 573 -17.50 -1.14 9.63
N GLY A 574 -18.65 -1.18 8.94
CA GLY A 574 -18.68 -1.19 7.48
C GLY A 574 -17.93 -2.38 6.87
N ALA A 575 -17.73 -3.44 7.66
CA ALA A 575 -16.79 -4.49 7.33
C ALA A 575 -17.38 -5.54 6.37
N ASP A 576 -18.68 -5.59 6.19
CA ASP A 576 -19.37 -6.59 5.37
C ASP A 576 -19.85 -6.02 4.03
N HIS A 577 -19.01 -5.24 3.37
CA HIS A 577 -19.27 -4.86 1.99
C HIS A 577 -18.87 -5.99 1.04
N LYS A 578 -19.64 -6.11 -0.03
CA LYS A 578 -19.16 -6.81 -1.21
C LYS A 578 -18.14 -5.91 -1.92
N ASN A 579 -16.95 -6.43 -2.18
CA ASN A 579 -15.94 -5.72 -2.94
C ASN A 579 -15.64 -6.48 -4.22
N ARG A 580 -15.33 -5.76 -5.27
CA ARG A 580 -14.79 -6.32 -6.51
C ARG A 580 -13.28 -6.31 -6.42
N ILE A 581 -12.65 -7.40 -6.81
CA ILE A 581 -11.19 -7.55 -6.75
C ILE A 581 -10.61 -7.35 -8.14
N PHE A 582 -9.78 -6.33 -8.27
CA PHE A 582 -9.01 -6.05 -9.48
C PHE A 582 -7.55 -6.40 -9.25
N VAL A 583 -6.95 -7.13 -10.19
CA VAL A 583 -5.55 -7.53 -10.14
C VAL A 583 -4.92 -7.45 -11.51
N GLY A 584 -3.65 -7.08 -11.56
CA GLY A 584 -2.88 -7.00 -12.79
C GLY A 584 -1.62 -6.17 -12.64
N TYR A 585 -1.23 -5.51 -13.71
CA TYR A 585 -0.04 -4.68 -13.76
C TYR A 585 -0.29 -3.39 -14.54
N SER A 586 0.55 -2.39 -14.27
CA SER A 586 0.58 -1.15 -15.04
C SER A 586 2.00 -0.85 -15.48
N PHE A 587 2.16 -0.40 -16.73
CA PHE A 587 3.42 0.16 -17.18
C PHE A 587 3.63 1.54 -16.55
N VAL A 588 4.83 1.76 -16.04
CA VAL A 588 5.25 3.03 -15.43
C VAL A 588 6.55 3.44 -16.09
N ALA A 589 6.51 4.56 -16.80
CA ALA A 589 7.68 5.10 -17.49
C ALA A 589 8.80 5.44 -16.50
N ASP A 590 10.03 5.40 -16.95
CA ASP A 590 11.14 6.00 -16.22
C ASP A 590 10.95 7.52 -16.28
N GLY A 591 10.71 8.17 -15.13
CA GLY A 591 10.56 9.61 -15.09
C GLY A 591 11.90 10.33 -15.22
N GLY A 592 12.46 10.32 -16.40
CA GLY A 592 13.23 11.47 -16.83
C GLY A 592 12.21 12.50 -17.28
N GLY A 593 12.29 13.75 -16.86
CA GLY A 593 11.56 14.80 -17.57
C GLY A 593 11.83 14.56 -19.05
N CYS A 594 10.79 14.68 -19.89
CA CYS A 594 10.88 14.32 -21.29
C CYS A 594 12.17 14.93 -21.89
N ASP A 595 13.25 14.15 -21.84
CA ASP A 595 14.56 14.53 -22.39
C ASP A 595 14.56 14.34 -23.92
N ASN A 596 13.40 13.89 -24.45
CA ASN A 596 13.22 13.79 -25.88
C ASN A 596 13.44 15.18 -26.48
N ALA A 597 14.49 15.30 -27.26
CA ALA A 597 14.61 16.49 -28.07
C ALA A 597 13.31 16.64 -28.88
N GLN A 598 12.71 17.83 -28.87
CA GLN A 598 11.48 18.11 -29.60
C GLN A 598 11.56 17.52 -31.01
N GLY A 599 10.70 16.56 -31.34
CA GLY A 599 10.70 15.85 -32.61
C GLY A 599 11.44 14.51 -32.66
N ASP A 600 12.16 14.12 -31.60
CA ASP A 600 12.76 12.80 -31.43
C ASP A 600 11.80 11.90 -30.63
N ILE A 601 10.81 11.33 -31.31
CA ILE A 601 9.71 10.60 -30.69
C ILE A 601 10.13 9.19 -30.29
N ASN A 602 11.09 8.61 -31.02
CA ASN A 602 11.56 7.25 -30.78
C ASN A 602 12.81 7.16 -29.90
N GLU A 603 13.32 8.33 -29.42
CA GLU A 603 14.47 8.45 -28.49
C GLU A 603 15.79 7.89 -29.05
N ASP A 604 15.99 7.88 -30.35
CA ASP A 604 17.22 7.38 -30.94
C ASP A 604 18.33 8.45 -31.05
N GLY A 605 18.03 9.68 -30.64
CA GLY A 605 18.94 10.84 -30.67
C GLY A 605 18.98 11.57 -32.01
N SER A 606 18.06 11.27 -32.92
CA SER A 606 17.99 11.86 -34.27
C SER A 606 16.55 12.17 -34.64
N ILE A 607 16.29 13.35 -35.17
CA ILE A 607 14.97 13.66 -35.75
C ILE A 607 14.98 13.22 -37.21
N ASP A 608 14.29 12.13 -37.54
CA ASP A 608 14.28 11.56 -38.86
C ASP A 608 12.88 11.06 -39.33
N VAL A 609 12.83 10.28 -40.39
CA VAL A 609 11.57 9.81 -40.97
C VAL A 609 10.82 8.84 -40.04
N LEU A 610 11.49 8.16 -39.12
CA LEU A 610 10.86 7.24 -38.19
C LEU A 610 10.01 7.99 -37.17
N ASP A 611 10.46 9.17 -36.72
CA ASP A 611 9.69 10.05 -35.84
C ASP A 611 8.45 10.59 -36.54
N VAL A 612 8.59 11.01 -37.79
CA VAL A 612 7.44 11.45 -38.61
C VAL A 612 6.40 10.33 -38.72
N VAL A 613 6.83 9.09 -38.90
CA VAL A 613 5.93 7.93 -38.95
C VAL A 613 5.25 7.71 -37.61
N ALA A 614 5.93 7.94 -36.49
CA ALA A 614 5.33 7.86 -35.16
C ALA A 614 4.23 8.91 -34.96
N VAL A 615 4.45 10.18 -35.35
CA VAL A 615 3.42 11.24 -35.34
C VAL A 615 2.22 10.88 -36.23
N VAL A 616 2.46 10.35 -37.42
CA VAL A 616 1.37 9.91 -38.33
C VAL A 616 0.53 8.82 -37.66
N ASN A 617 1.16 7.86 -37.01
CA ASN A 617 0.47 6.80 -36.29
C ASN A 617 -0.36 7.34 -35.13
N GLU A 618 0.14 8.32 -34.39
CA GLU A 618 -0.61 9.00 -33.31
C GLU A 618 -1.86 9.67 -33.86
N ILE A 619 -1.74 10.45 -34.92
CA ILE A 619 -2.90 11.10 -35.58
C ILE A 619 -3.93 10.06 -36.07
N LEU A 620 -3.48 8.84 -36.38
CA LEU A 620 -4.34 7.72 -36.77
C LEU A 620 -4.90 6.92 -35.58
N GLY A 621 -4.53 7.29 -34.36
CA GLY A 621 -5.10 6.73 -33.12
C GLY A 621 -4.36 5.50 -32.58
N SER A 622 -3.05 5.39 -32.81
CA SER A 622 -2.24 4.28 -32.25
C SER A 622 -1.80 4.46 -30.80
N GLY A 623 -1.88 5.67 -30.24
CA GLY A 623 -1.49 6.03 -28.88
C GLY A 623 0.03 6.05 -28.67
N LEU A 624 0.62 7.24 -28.50
CA LEU A 624 1.99 7.44 -28.04
C LEU A 624 2.01 7.58 -26.52
N ALA A 625 3.12 7.22 -25.88
CA ALA A 625 3.36 7.53 -24.47
C ALA A 625 3.54 9.04 -24.24
N ASP A 626 3.28 9.53 -23.04
CA ASP A 626 3.22 10.96 -22.71
C ASP A 626 4.44 11.78 -23.17
N CYS A 627 5.67 11.29 -22.97
CA CYS A 627 6.87 11.96 -23.46
C CYS A 627 6.97 11.99 -24.99
N ALA A 628 6.56 10.92 -25.64
CA ALA A 628 6.48 10.86 -27.09
C ALA A 628 5.38 11.81 -27.62
N LEU A 629 4.26 12.00 -26.88
CA LEU A 629 3.22 13.00 -27.20
C LEU A 629 3.78 14.42 -27.09
N GLU A 630 4.52 14.75 -26.04
CA GLU A 630 5.14 16.08 -25.87
C GLU A 630 6.16 16.34 -26.99
N ALA A 631 6.98 15.36 -27.33
CA ALA A 631 7.93 15.46 -28.45
C ALA A 631 7.23 15.54 -29.82
N ALA A 632 6.04 14.96 -29.94
CA ALA A 632 5.25 14.92 -31.19
C ALA A 632 4.53 16.24 -31.50
N ASP A 633 4.15 17.03 -30.48
CA ASP A 633 3.68 18.42 -30.65
C ASP A 633 4.87 19.32 -30.98
N TYR A 634 5.40 19.14 -32.19
CA TYR A 634 6.66 19.76 -32.62
C TYR A 634 6.57 21.30 -32.72
N ASN A 635 5.39 21.82 -33.04
CA ASN A 635 5.16 23.26 -33.16
C ASN A 635 4.71 23.92 -31.83
N THR A 636 4.48 23.11 -30.78
CA THR A 636 4.07 23.53 -29.43
C THR A 636 2.74 24.30 -29.39
N ASP A 637 1.79 23.95 -30.26
CA ASP A 637 0.47 24.59 -30.29
C ASP A 637 -0.58 23.87 -29.41
N GLY A 638 -0.20 22.75 -28.79
CA GLY A 638 -1.05 21.92 -27.92
C GLY A 638 -1.91 20.90 -28.68
N THR A 639 -1.65 20.68 -29.97
CA THR A 639 -2.43 19.75 -30.79
C THR A 639 -1.50 18.95 -31.70
N ILE A 640 -1.46 17.64 -31.59
CA ILE A 640 -0.67 16.81 -32.52
C ILE A 640 -1.46 16.62 -33.81
N ASP A 641 -1.01 17.29 -34.87
CA ASP A 641 -1.67 17.26 -36.17
C ASP A 641 -0.69 17.30 -37.36
N VAL A 642 -1.21 17.51 -38.55
CA VAL A 642 -0.39 17.54 -39.76
C VAL A 642 0.60 18.72 -39.82
N LEU A 643 0.42 19.75 -39.00
CA LEU A 643 1.34 20.89 -38.94
C LEU A 643 2.65 20.51 -38.28
N ASP A 644 2.62 19.62 -37.29
CA ASP A 644 3.82 19.04 -36.66
C ASP A 644 4.62 18.24 -37.65
N ILE A 645 3.95 17.38 -38.44
CA ILE A 645 4.59 16.62 -39.53
C ILE A 645 5.28 17.57 -40.50
N VAL A 646 4.63 18.64 -40.91
CA VAL A 646 5.21 19.60 -41.86
C VAL A 646 6.44 20.30 -41.26
N ALA A 647 6.38 20.67 -39.99
CA ALA A 647 7.48 21.29 -39.27
C ALA A 647 8.68 20.34 -39.15
N MET A 648 8.46 19.08 -38.73
CA MET A 648 9.51 18.04 -38.64
C MET A 648 10.13 17.74 -40.02
N VAL A 649 9.34 17.55 -41.03
CA VAL A 649 9.84 17.32 -42.40
C VAL A 649 10.68 18.49 -42.91
N SER A 650 10.30 19.72 -42.58
CA SER A 650 11.07 20.91 -42.95
C SER A 650 12.48 20.90 -42.35
N ILE A 651 12.64 20.44 -41.15
CA ILE A 651 13.96 20.30 -40.48
C ILE A 651 14.76 19.16 -41.06
N ILE A 652 14.13 18.00 -41.26
CA ILE A 652 14.78 16.81 -41.85
C ILE A 652 15.33 17.14 -43.25
N LEU A 653 14.61 17.96 -44.00
CA LEU A 653 15.05 18.40 -45.36
C LEU A 653 16.06 19.57 -45.28
N GLY A 654 16.43 20.05 -44.11
CA GLY A 654 17.48 21.07 -43.94
C GLY A 654 17.00 22.50 -44.27
N ASN A 655 15.71 22.76 -44.36
CA ASN A 655 15.18 24.11 -44.43
C ASN A 655 15.17 24.76 -43.04
N ARG A 656 16.34 25.30 -42.62
CA ARG A 656 16.37 26.20 -41.47
C ARG A 656 15.92 27.59 -41.91
N GLU A 657 14.77 28.05 -41.49
CA GLU A 657 14.50 29.49 -41.40
C GLU A 657 14.94 30.04 -40.05
#